data_53fded5b4a7b2460a836980e290d4c35
#
_entry.id   53fded5b4a7b2460a836980e290d4c35
#
_cell.length_a   1.000
_cell.length_b   1.000
_cell.length_c   1.000
_cell.angle_alpha   90.00
_cell.angle_beta   90.00
_cell.angle_gamma   90.00
#
_symmetry.space_group_name_H-M   'P 1'
#
loop_
_entity.id
_entity.type
_entity.pdbx_description
1 polymer ?
#
loop_
_entity_poly.entity_id
_entity_poly.type
_entity_poly.pdbx_seq_one_letter_code
_entity_poly.pdbx_strand_id
1 'polypeptide(L)'
;SVDAGVTPLAATSSDVAVAVPEPMPGGDEQVEYTSVQKYNLRVFDAAGNEKLCIDLSSLTEDSDYFYVSAFAVDGQGNTVLMTGGNALTILDAQGNVTGSIDLSTEQTGVGNIIALADGSVAALVYSEDYSSFDLCPVDMTGMKLGESIASLPTDAYSAAPSGGGYDLCYNKGESFYGYTMATDTEEKLVTWINCDVNSSNVSSASITESGDIVCLSSEYSNTGEGATTYLITLKKTPYDQVPQKTTLTLACVYLNYDVKNMVLDFNRKSSDYRIEVRDYSEFNTDDDYTAGLTKLITEIGSGAVPDLLITDNLPMDTFGAKGLFEDLWPYIEADEEIGGRAGVVEPFFNAISQDGKLYEVTSGFAVRTIAGPASIIGTEPGWTYDDMFAALDQMPEGCELFGLGTTRNDVFTSICTMNLSKFVDWNTGECSFDSEEFISLMEFANRFPETFDWENHEWTPEDNDSTRIKEGRQLLVMLSLSDPYSYTYYSEMFNGEMALKGYPGVPGSGAVFYSNGTGLAISSTCANKDAAWSFVRTLLTRDYQENYGYGFVTNRELFDENIKNMVGQSYYTYDESTGEEKEIKFTQENADTIMELIENTTMVADYNSSQINDIINEEVAYYFSGEKSAQDVAATIQNRVSIYVNEQR
;
A
#
# COMPACT_ATOMS: atom_id res chain seq x y z
N SER A 1 0.40 32.81 -10.41
CA SER A 1 -0.37 31.60 -10.69
C SER A 1 0.17 31.00 -11.99
N VAL A 2 0.73 29.85 -11.91
CA VAL A 2 1.15 29.05 -13.07
C VAL A 2 0.00 28.11 -13.36
N ASP A 3 -0.46 28.03 -14.60
CA ASP A 3 -1.61 27.17 -14.98
C ASP A 3 -1.32 25.70 -14.71
N ALA A 4 -2.37 24.95 -14.39
CA ALA A 4 -2.29 23.52 -14.12
C ALA A 4 -1.62 22.77 -15.29
N GLY A 5 -0.56 22.02 -15.01
CA GLY A 5 0.21 21.25 -15.99
C GLY A 5 1.66 21.73 -16.18
N VAL A 6 2.10 22.77 -15.48
CA VAL A 6 3.49 23.22 -15.53
C VAL A 6 4.30 22.53 -14.45
N THR A 7 5.30 21.74 -14.82
CA THR A 7 6.28 21.19 -13.90
C THR A 7 7.50 22.12 -13.91
N PRO A 8 7.80 22.89 -12.84
CA PRO A 8 9.07 23.59 -12.73
C PRO A 8 10.17 22.57 -12.51
N LEU A 9 11.13 22.50 -13.41
CA LEU A 9 12.14 21.44 -13.42
C LEU A 9 13.56 21.97 -13.19
N ALA A 10 13.82 23.27 -13.38
CA ALA A 10 15.13 23.83 -13.08
C ALA A 10 15.06 25.33 -12.76
N ALA A 11 15.89 25.78 -11.84
CA ALA A 11 16.11 27.18 -11.57
C ALA A 11 17.62 27.46 -11.53
N THR A 12 18.04 28.52 -12.19
CA THR A 12 19.37 29.12 -11.95
C THR A 12 19.23 30.23 -10.92
N SER A 13 20.35 30.78 -10.41
CA SER A 13 20.31 31.88 -9.45
C SER A 13 19.57 33.14 -9.96
N SER A 14 19.31 33.25 -11.26
CA SER A 14 18.63 34.40 -11.90
C SER A 14 17.41 34.04 -12.77
N ASP A 15 17.26 32.78 -13.18
CA ASP A 15 16.26 32.41 -14.18
C ASP A 15 15.61 31.08 -13.81
N VAL A 16 14.30 30.92 -14.11
CA VAL A 16 13.52 29.69 -13.92
C VAL A 16 13.14 29.13 -15.28
N ALA A 17 13.48 27.90 -15.56
CA ALA A 17 13.04 27.17 -16.73
C ALA A 17 11.87 26.23 -16.40
N VAL A 18 10.89 26.17 -17.28
CA VAL A 18 9.71 25.30 -17.13
C VAL A 18 9.39 24.64 -18.48
N ALA A 19 9.05 23.36 -18.47
CA ALA A 19 8.49 22.70 -19.62
C ALA A 19 6.96 22.79 -19.54
N VAL A 20 6.33 23.38 -20.54
CA VAL A 20 4.89 23.60 -20.57
C VAL A 20 4.30 22.82 -21.74
N PRO A 21 3.40 21.84 -21.48
CA PRO A 21 2.60 21.26 -22.55
C PRO A 21 1.65 22.31 -23.10
N GLU A 22 1.47 22.37 -24.43
CA GLU A 22 0.44 23.22 -25.02
C GLU A 22 -0.95 22.69 -24.63
N PRO A 23 -1.89 23.56 -24.21
CA PRO A 23 -3.26 23.15 -23.95
C PRO A 23 -3.88 22.58 -25.22
N MET A 24 -4.45 21.37 -25.16
CA MET A 24 -5.21 20.78 -26.24
C MET A 24 -6.44 21.67 -26.54
N PRO A 25 -6.79 21.92 -27.80
CA PRO A 25 -8.00 22.66 -28.12
C PRO A 25 -9.23 21.90 -27.63
N GLY A 26 -10.00 22.50 -26.74
CA GLY A 26 -11.25 21.93 -26.24
C GLY A 26 -12.29 21.83 -27.36
N GLY A 27 -12.80 20.64 -27.59
CA GLY A 27 -13.90 20.34 -28.47
C GLY A 27 -14.42 18.94 -28.27
N ASP A 28 -15.75 18.82 -28.10
CA ASP A 28 -16.52 17.59 -27.90
C ASP A 28 -16.54 16.67 -29.15
N GLU A 29 -15.40 16.20 -29.61
CA GLU A 29 -15.35 15.15 -30.63
C GLU A 29 -14.39 14.06 -30.17
N GLN A 30 -14.79 12.79 -30.31
CA GLN A 30 -13.92 11.63 -30.13
C GLN A 30 -12.65 11.80 -30.95
N VAL A 31 -11.59 12.24 -30.30
CA VAL A 31 -10.27 12.39 -30.92
C VAL A 31 -9.62 11.01 -30.87
N GLU A 32 -9.38 10.42 -32.02
CA GLU A 32 -8.40 9.33 -32.15
C GLU A 32 -7.11 9.79 -31.48
N TYR A 33 -6.53 8.92 -30.61
CA TYR A 33 -5.31 9.16 -29.84
C TYR A 33 -4.06 9.25 -30.75
N THR A 34 -3.99 10.26 -31.59
CA THR A 34 -2.84 10.53 -32.49
C THR A 34 -2.25 11.93 -32.32
N SER A 35 -2.55 12.64 -31.23
CA SER A 35 -1.94 13.94 -30.98
C SER A 35 -0.66 13.81 -30.17
N VAL A 36 0.49 13.95 -30.79
CA VAL A 36 1.78 14.17 -30.12
C VAL A 36 1.67 15.42 -29.25
N GLN A 37 1.89 15.28 -27.95
CA GLN A 37 1.89 16.40 -27.01
C GLN A 37 3.07 17.32 -27.36
N LYS A 38 2.80 18.59 -27.63
CA LYS A 38 3.85 19.59 -27.95
C LYS A 38 4.38 20.20 -26.67
N TYR A 39 5.68 20.34 -26.57
CA TYR A 39 6.36 20.95 -25.44
C TYR A 39 7.09 22.26 -25.86
N ASN A 40 7.03 23.25 -24.97
CA ASN A 40 7.82 24.43 -25.03
C ASN A 40 8.70 24.55 -23.78
N LEU A 41 9.99 24.76 -23.98
CA LEU A 41 10.90 25.17 -22.91
C LEU A 41 10.81 26.69 -22.75
N ARG A 42 10.37 27.17 -21.59
CA ARG A 42 10.25 28.58 -21.27
C ARG A 42 11.21 28.98 -20.18
N VAL A 43 11.93 30.04 -20.35
CA VAL A 43 12.87 30.60 -19.37
C VAL A 43 12.37 31.95 -18.90
N PHE A 44 12.24 32.13 -17.59
CA PHE A 44 11.77 33.37 -16.97
C PHE A 44 12.87 33.97 -16.09
N ASP A 45 12.91 35.31 -16.00
CA ASP A 45 13.74 36.01 -15.02
C ASP A 45 13.13 35.93 -13.60
N ALA A 46 13.90 36.36 -12.58
CA ALA A 46 13.45 36.39 -11.20
C ALA A 46 12.20 37.29 -10.93
N ALA A 47 11.85 38.16 -11.89
CA ALA A 47 10.64 39.00 -11.83
C ALA A 47 9.44 38.33 -12.53
N GLY A 48 9.61 37.12 -13.11
CA GLY A 48 8.58 36.40 -13.84
C GLY A 48 8.41 36.82 -15.29
N ASN A 49 9.33 37.60 -15.85
CA ASN A 49 9.26 37.95 -17.28
C ASN A 49 9.89 36.84 -18.12
N GLU A 50 9.17 36.39 -19.14
CA GLU A 50 9.69 35.41 -20.08
C GLU A 50 10.88 35.99 -20.89
N LYS A 51 12.02 35.31 -20.80
CA LYS A 51 13.24 35.64 -21.54
C LYS A 51 13.36 34.85 -22.83
N LEU A 52 12.91 33.61 -22.83
CA LEU A 52 13.09 32.69 -23.94
C LEU A 52 11.92 31.68 -23.94
N CYS A 53 11.42 31.39 -25.14
CA CYS A 53 10.48 30.31 -25.40
C CYS A 53 10.99 29.47 -26.56
N ILE A 54 11.25 28.20 -26.37
CA ILE A 54 11.80 27.26 -27.34
C ILE A 54 10.73 26.24 -27.66
N ASP A 55 10.33 26.11 -28.90
CA ASP A 55 9.46 25.03 -29.38
C ASP A 55 10.30 23.75 -29.55
N LEU A 56 9.97 22.73 -28.75
CA LEU A 56 10.65 21.44 -28.78
C LEU A 56 10.05 20.47 -29.81
N SER A 57 9.09 20.94 -30.64
CA SER A 57 8.42 20.09 -31.65
C SER A 57 9.38 19.51 -32.66
N SER A 58 10.52 20.17 -32.93
CA SER A 58 11.56 19.64 -33.83
C SER A 58 12.29 18.40 -33.28
N LEU A 59 12.12 18.08 -31.99
CA LEU A 59 12.69 16.89 -31.36
C LEU A 59 11.74 15.68 -31.45
N THR A 60 10.53 15.90 -32.01
CA THR A 60 9.45 14.87 -32.03
C THR A 60 9.30 14.21 -33.40
N GLU A 61 10.09 14.59 -34.42
CA GLU A 61 9.84 14.22 -35.83
C GLU A 61 9.86 12.68 -36.11
N ASP A 62 10.40 11.87 -35.21
CA ASP A 62 10.54 10.42 -35.42
C ASP A 62 9.89 9.54 -34.32
N SER A 63 9.09 10.09 -33.39
CA SER A 63 8.51 9.29 -32.30
C SER A 63 7.03 9.58 -32.08
N ASP A 64 6.25 8.51 -32.00
CA ASP A 64 4.81 8.55 -31.65
C ASP A 64 4.58 9.02 -30.19
N TYR A 65 5.64 8.99 -29.37
CA TYR A 65 5.60 9.38 -27.95
C TYR A 65 6.81 10.28 -27.63
N PHE A 66 6.58 11.56 -27.47
CA PHE A 66 7.58 12.50 -26.98
C PHE A 66 7.19 13.04 -25.61
N TYR A 67 8.08 12.97 -24.65
CA TYR A 67 7.96 13.63 -23.36
C TYR A 67 9.34 14.04 -22.85
N VAL A 68 9.35 15.12 -22.08
CA VAL A 68 10.54 15.57 -21.34
C VAL A 68 10.38 15.06 -19.90
N SER A 69 11.24 14.13 -19.52
CA SER A 69 11.20 13.53 -18.16
C SER A 69 12.03 14.32 -17.15
N ALA A 70 13.14 14.92 -17.58
CA ALA A 70 13.97 15.79 -16.77
C ALA A 70 14.76 16.77 -17.62
N PHE A 71 15.15 17.90 -17.04
CA PHE A 71 16.13 18.79 -17.63
C PHE A 71 16.90 19.61 -16.59
N ALA A 72 18.08 20.07 -16.97
CA ALA A 72 18.86 21.02 -16.17
C ALA A 72 19.52 22.06 -17.05
N VAL A 73 19.75 23.25 -16.50
CA VAL A 73 20.39 24.38 -17.16
C VAL A 73 21.74 24.65 -16.50
N ASP A 74 22.81 24.76 -17.30
CA ASP A 74 24.13 25.10 -16.79
C ASP A 74 24.29 26.60 -16.48
N GLY A 75 25.40 26.97 -15.84
CA GLY A 75 25.72 28.36 -15.48
C GLY A 75 25.92 29.30 -16.69
N GLN A 76 25.94 28.79 -17.94
CA GLN A 76 26.06 29.52 -19.19
C GLN A 76 24.74 29.62 -19.92
N GLY A 77 23.69 28.96 -19.43
CA GLY A 77 22.35 28.94 -20.03
C GLY A 77 22.13 27.81 -21.05
N ASN A 78 23.08 26.88 -21.18
CA ASN A 78 22.85 25.68 -22.00
C ASN A 78 21.95 24.72 -21.25
N THR A 79 21.10 23.98 -21.96
CA THR A 79 20.12 23.06 -21.36
C THR A 79 20.42 21.63 -21.77
N VAL A 80 20.38 20.72 -20.83
CA VAL A 80 20.36 19.27 -21.06
C VAL A 80 18.95 18.78 -20.83
N LEU A 81 18.35 18.13 -21.83
CA LEU A 81 17.01 17.55 -21.78
C LEU A 81 17.10 16.04 -21.82
N MET A 82 16.34 15.36 -20.96
CA MET A 82 16.10 13.93 -21.06
C MET A 82 14.76 13.69 -21.75
N THR A 83 14.83 13.11 -22.97
CA THR A 83 13.68 12.87 -23.81
C THR A 83 13.56 11.39 -24.14
N GLY A 84 12.40 10.78 -23.88
CA GLY A 84 12.12 9.41 -24.29
C GLY A 84 13.04 8.32 -23.72
N GLY A 85 13.81 8.61 -22.68
CA GLY A 85 14.55 7.62 -21.87
C GLY A 85 15.91 7.16 -22.38
N ASN A 86 16.27 7.37 -23.66
CA ASN A 86 17.49 6.79 -24.25
C ASN A 86 18.51 7.80 -24.77
N ALA A 87 18.28 9.11 -24.61
CA ALA A 87 19.20 10.15 -25.03
C ALA A 87 19.09 11.42 -24.19
N LEU A 88 20.22 12.11 -24.01
CA LEU A 88 20.26 13.47 -23.50
C LEU A 88 20.48 14.44 -24.66
N THR A 89 19.50 15.30 -24.91
CA THR A 89 19.60 16.35 -25.93
C THR A 89 20.16 17.62 -25.31
N ILE A 90 21.16 18.24 -25.97
CA ILE A 90 21.84 19.44 -25.50
C ILE A 90 21.42 20.62 -26.36
N LEU A 91 20.93 21.68 -25.70
CA LEU A 91 20.60 22.97 -26.32
C LEU A 91 21.58 24.05 -25.89
N ASP A 92 21.93 24.95 -26.80
CA ASP A 92 22.66 26.17 -26.42
C ASP A 92 21.75 27.22 -25.73
N ALA A 93 22.32 28.27 -25.20
CA ALA A 93 21.57 29.35 -24.54
C ALA A 93 20.54 30.08 -25.42
N GLN A 94 20.54 29.84 -26.71
CA GLN A 94 19.56 30.33 -27.67
C GLN A 94 18.51 29.28 -28.05
N GLY A 95 18.64 28.07 -27.52
CA GLY A 95 17.71 26.96 -27.77
C GLY A 95 17.99 26.14 -29.02
N ASN A 96 19.16 26.30 -29.64
CA ASN A 96 19.53 25.46 -30.77
C ASN A 96 20.09 24.14 -30.28
N VAL A 97 19.70 23.03 -30.89
CA VAL A 97 20.28 21.71 -30.62
C VAL A 97 21.76 21.70 -31.04
N THR A 98 22.66 21.46 -30.10
CA THR A 98 24.09 21.37 -30.34
C THR A 98 24.58 19.91 -30.47
N GLY A 99 23.82 18.99 -29.95
CA GLY A 99 24.10 17.55 -30.01
C GLY A 99 23.24 16.72 -29.10
N SER A 100 23.50 15.41 -29.06
CA SER A 100 22.89 14.49 -28.12
C SER A 100 23.89 13.45 -27.64
N ILE A 101 23.64 12.94 -26.42
CA ILE A 101 24.36 11.81 -25.84
C ILE A 101 23.43 10.59 -25.95
N ASP A 102 23.85 9.59 -26.69
CA ASP A 102 23.12 8.33 -26.81
C ASP A 102 23.37 7.46 -25.59
N LEU A 103 22.31 7.12 -24.85
CA LEU A 103 22.34 6.27 -23.66
C LEU A 103 21.93 4.83 -23.95
N SER A 104 21.58 4.50 -25.18
CA SER A 104 21.11 3.17 -25.58
C SER A 104 22.18 2.08 -25.45
N THR A 105 23.46 2.47 -25.39
CA THR A 105 24.60 1.58 -25.18
C THR A 105 24.99 1.40 -23.71
N GLU A 106 24.48 2.24 -22.83
CA GLU A 106 24.65 2.09 -21.39
C GLU A 106 23.73 0.98 -20.89
N GLN A 107 24.24 0.10 -20.06
CA GLN A 107 23.45 -1.02 -19.50
C GLN A 107 22.45 -0.54 -18.45
N THR A 108 22.61 0.71 -17.97
CA THR A 108 21.83 1.30 -16.90
C THR A 108 21.20 2.62 -17.38
N GLY A 109 19.95 2.89 -16.93
CA GLY A 109 19.21 4.10 -17.31
C GLY A 109 19.64 5.33 -16.52
N VAL A 110 19.23 6.52 -17.00
CA VAL A 110 19.33 7.80 -16.27
C VAL A 110 18.02 8.06 -15.53
N GLY A 111 18.08 8.28 -14.22
CA GLY A 111 16.92 8.59 -13.39
C GLY A 111 16.54 10.07 -13.40
N ASN A 112 17.54 10.97 -13.40
CA ASN A 112 17.32 12.42 -13.37
C ASN A 112 18.56 13.19 -13.88
N ILE A 113 18.39 14.50 -14.12
CA ILE A 113 19.47 15.43 -14.47
C ILE A 113 19.40 16.59 -13.49
N ILE A 114 20.54 16.98 -12.95
CA ILE A 114 20.63 18.07 -11.97
C ILE A 114 21.71 19.09 -12.31
N ALA A 115 21.44 20.36 -12.07
CA ALA A 115 22.45 21.39 -12.07
C ALA A 115 23.26 21.34 -10.76
N LEU A 116 24.57 21.47 -10.83
CA LEU A 116 25.44 21.51 -9.65
C LEU A 116 25.74 22.97 -9.24
N ALA A 117 26.20 23.16 -8.00
CA ALA A 117 26.48 24.49 -7.45
C ALA A 117 27.59 25.23 -8.20
N ASP A 118 28.50 24.53 -8.86
CA ASP A 118 29.57 25.11 -9.70
C ASP A 118 29.10 25.55 -11.10
N GLY A 119 27.80 25.34 -11.39
CA GLY A 119 27.19 25.66 -12.67
C GLY A 119 27.35 24.57 -13.74
N SER A 120 27.89 23.41 -13.42
CA SER A 120 27.89 22.25 -14.31
C SER A 120 26.58 21.46 -14.18
N VAL A 121 26.37 20.50 -15.08
CA VAL A 121 25.21 19.60 -15.07
C VAL A 121 25.71 18.17 -14.88
N ALA A 122 25.00 17.38 -14.07
CA ALA A 122 25.26 15.98 -13.88
C ALA A 122 23.98 15.15 -14.08
N ALA A 123 24.15 13.89 -14.49
CA ALA A 123 23.10 12.90 -14.58
C ALA A 123 23.17 11.94 -13.40
N LEU A 124 22.03 11.57 -12.87
CA LEU A 124 21.88 10.44 -11.93
C LEU A 124 21.70 9.16 -12.74
N VAL A 125 22.70 8.33 -12.77
CA VAL A 125 22.75 7.08 -13.54
C VAL A 125 22.59 5.91 -12.57
N TYR A 126 21.68 4.98 -12.84
CA TYR A 126 21.55 3.79 -12.01
C TYR A 126 22.85 2.98 -12.01
N SER A 127 23.27 2.49 -10.84
CA SER A 127 24.34 1.48 -10.75
C SER A 127 23.97 0.20 -11.48
N GLU A 128 24.95 -0.65 -11.79
CA GLU A 128 24.72 -1.91 -12.54
C GLU A 128 23.73 -2.86 -11.85
N ASP A 129 23.65 -2.81 -10.52
CA ASP A 129 22.75 -3.62 -9.68
C ASP A 129 21.47 -2.88 -9.27
N TYR A 130 21.27 -1.65 -9.74
CA TYR A 130 20.14 -0.77 -9.40
C TYR A 130 20.02 -0.43 -7.90
N SER A 131 21.07 -0.59 -7.12
CA SER A 131 21.07 -0.32 -5.67
C SER A 131 21.36 1.14 -5.32
N SER A 132 21.90 1.91 -6.26
CA SER A 132 22.31 3.32 -6.07
C SER A 132 22.24 4.12 -7.35
N PHE A 133 22.46 5.44 -7.23
CA PHE A 133 22.72 6.33 -8.34
C PHE A 133 24.18 6.77 -8.35
N ASP A 134 24.82 6.66 -9.49
CA ASP A 134 26.07 7.32 -9.79
C ASP A 134 25.81 8.75 -10.30
N LEU A 135 26.41 9.73 -9.67
CA LEU A 135 26.36 11.12 -10.09
C LEU A 135 27.45 11.38 -11.15
N CYS A 136 27.06 11.41 -12.43
CA CYS A 136 27.97 11.51 -13.57
C CYS A 136 27.89 12.88 -14.22
N PRO A 137 28.98 13.70 -14.26
CA PRO A 137 28.99 14.98 -14.96
C PRO A 137 28.66 14.82 -16.44
N VAL A 138 27.91 15.77 -17.01
CA VAL A 138 27.58 15.80 -18.44
C VAL A 138 28.63 16.65 -19.18
N ASP A 139 29.48 15.99 -19.97
CA ASP A 139 30.42 16.68 -20.87
C ASP A 139 29.69 17.09 -22.17
N MET A 140 29.13 18.29 -22.16
CA MET A 140 28.38 18.82 -23.28
C MET A 140 29.27 19.09 -24.53
N THR A 141 30.58 19.19 -24.38
CA THR A 141 31.52 19.38 -25.48
C THR A 141 31.93 18.03 -26.09
N GLY A 142 32.26 17.10 -25.26
CA GLY A 142 32.64 15.74 -25.65
C GLY A 142 31.45 14.82 -25.97
N MET A 143 30.22 15.28 -25.76
CA MET A 143 28.98 14.53 -25.96
C MET A 143 29.00 13.15 -25.28
N LYS A 144 29.30 13.14 -23.97
CA LYS A 144 29.38 11.92 -23.17
C LYS A 144 29.14 12.20 -21.67
N LEU A 145 28.82 11.16 -20.92
CA LEU A 145 28.88 11.20 -19.47
C LEU A 145 30.34 11.07 -18.97
N GLY A 146 30.67 11.77 -17.91
CA GLY A 146 31.92 11.64 -17.18
C GLY A 146 31.92 10.45 -16.22
N GLU A 147 33.07 10.24 -15.54
CA GLU A 147 33.14 9.26 -14.46
C GLU A 147 32.31 9.72 -13.26
N SER A 148 31.75 8.77 -12.47
CA SER A 148 30.99 9.06 -11.26
C SER A 148 31.80 9.89 -10.27
N ILE A 149 31.21 10.95 -9.74
CA ILE A 149 31.83 11.84 -8.72
C ILE A 149 31.24 11.61 -7.32
N ALA A 150 30.10 10.91 -7.22
CA ALA A 150 29.47 10.51 -5.97
C ALA A 150 28.50 9.34 -6.23
N SER A 151 28.25 8.52 -5.20
CA SER A 151 27.22 7.49 -5.22
C SER A 151 26.12 7.89 -4.23
N LEU A 152 24.87 7.90 -4.67
CA LEU A 152 23.71 8.34 -3.90
C LEU A 152 22.71 7.19 -3.76
N PRO A 153 21.91 7.12 -2.69
CA PRO A 153 20.86 6.11 -2.57
C PRO A 153 19.79 6.28 -3.68
N THR A 154 19.08 5.22 -4.01
CA THR A 154 18.03 5.24 -5.04
C THR A 154 16.91 6.24 -4.75
N ASP A 155 16.65 6.56 -3.48
CA ASP A 155 15.72 7.61 -3.08
C ASP A 155 16.14 9.01 -3.53
N ALA A 156 17.42 9.22 -3.85
CA ALA A 156 17.94 10.50 -4.33
C ALA A 156 17.53 10.86 -5.78
N TYR A 157 16.60 10.11 -6.39
CA TYR A 157 16.05 10.48 -7.70
C TYR A 157 15.49 11.91 -7.74
N SER A 158 15.07 12.47 -6.60
CA SER A 158 14.58 13.84 -6.43
C SER A 158 15.70 14.84 -6.08
N ALA A 159 16.97 14.46 -6.19
CA ALA A 159 18.08 15.31 -5.79
C ALA A 159 18.08 16.65 -6.55
N ALA A 160 18.35 17.71 -5.79
CA ALA A 160 18.42 19.08 -6.26
C ALA A 160 19.66 19.78 -5.67
N PRO A 161 20.16 20.84 -6.33
CA PRO A 161 21.20 21.69 -5.76
C PRO A 161 20.75 22.27 -4.41
N SER A 162 21.68 22.40 -3.49
CA SER A 162 21.39 22.84 -2.13
C SER A 162 22.20 24.09 -1.73
N GLY A 163 21.61 24.87 -0.83
CA GLY A 163 22.31 25.89 -0.04
C GLY A 163 22.61 25.38 1.37
N GLY A 164 22.85 26.31 2.29
CA GLY A 164 23.00 26.00 3.73
C GLY A 164 24.22 25.15 4.10
N GLY A 165 25.17 24.96 3.19
CA GLY A 165 26.40 24.20 3.41
C GLY A 165 26.39 22.77 2.88
N TYR A 166 25.33 22.36 2.21
CA TYR A 166 25.23 21.06 1.52
C TYR A 166 25.39 21.26 0.00
N ASP A 167 25.89 20.23 -0.68
CA ASP A 167 26.03 20.24 -2.14
C ASP A 167 24.70 19.89 -2.83
N LEU A 168 24.00 18.89 -2.29
CA LEU A 168 22.71 18.42 -2.77
C LEU A 168 21.72 18.26 -1.60
N CYS A 169 20.45 18.20 -1.93
CA CYS A 169 19.38 17.81 -1.02
C CYS A 169 18.37 16.91 -1.75
N TYR A 170 17.74 15.98 -1.03
CA TYR A 170 16.78 15.04 -1.58
C TYR A 170 15.84 14.47 -0.52
N ASN A 171 14.73 13.91 -0.98
CA ASN A 171 13.83 13.12 -0.13
C ASN A 171 14.34 11.67 -0.05
N LYS A 172 14.24 11.10 1.17
CA LYS A 172 14.48 9.68 1.42
C LYS A 172 13.43 9.22 2.42
N GLY A 173 12.51 8.34 1.98
CA GLY A 173 11.34 7.99 2.75
C GLY A 173 10.52 9.23 3.16
N GLU A 174 10.16 9.33 4.44
CA GLU A 174 9.39 10.45 5.00
C GLU A 174 10.25 11.65 5.41
N SER A 175 11.53 11.67 5.07
CA SER A 175 12.48 12.67 5.54
C SER A 175 13.21 13.38 4.41
N PHE A 176 13.70 14.59 4.73
CA PHE A 176 14.49 15.41 3.81
C PHE A 176 15.92 15.50 4.29
N TYR A 177 16.86 15.30 3.39
CA TYR A 177 18.28 15.19 3.66
C TYR A 177 19.09 16.24 2.93
N GLY A 178 20.18 16.69 3.58
CA GLY A 178 21.28 17.41 2.96
C GLY A 178 22.47 16.46 2.76
N TYR A 179 23.14 16.55 1.63
CA TYR A 179 24.28 15.71 1.26
C TYR A 179 25.51 16.55 0.96
N THR A 180 26.67 16.13 1.49
CA THR A 180 27.97 16.76 1.28
C THR A 180 28.90 15.82 0.53
N MET A 181 29.19 16.10 -0.74
CA MET A 181 30.02 15.27 -1.61
C MET A 181 31.46 15.11 -1.09
N ALA A 182 32.03 16.18 -0.54
CA ALA A 182 33.44 16.17 -0.06
C ALA A 182 33.71 15.17 1.06
N THR A 183 32.69 14.83 1.85
CA THR A 183 32.79 13.91 3.00
C THR A 183 32.00 12.64 2.81
N ASP A 184 31.24 12.55 1.72
CA ASP A 184 30.30 11.46 1.45
C ASP A 184 29.38 11.22 2.65
N THR A 185 28.67 12.28 3.07
CA THR A 185 27.80 12.22 4.23
C THR A 185 26.43 12.82 3.94
N GLU A 186 25.41 12.14 4.40
CA GLU A 186 24.03 12.64 4.44
C GLU A 186 23.66 13.06 5.88
N GLU A 187 22.88 14.13 6.00
CA GLU A 187 22.30 14.60 7.26
C GLU A 187 20.78 14.71 7.13
N LYS A 188 20.04 14.01 8.00
CA LYS A 188 18.59 14.16 8.10
C LYS A 188 18.24 15.52 8.68
N LEU A 189 17.54 16.35 7.91
CA LEU A 189 17.20 17.71 8.29
C LEU A 189 15.82 17.82 8.94
N VAL A 190 14.84 17.18 8.34
CA VAL A 190 13.46 17.15 8.84
C VAL A 190 12.78 15.82 8.47
N THR A 191 11.82 15.41 9.29
CA THR A 191 10.77 14.47 8.90
C THR A 191 9.56 15.32 8.54
N TRP A 192 9.09 15.23 7.29
CA TRP A 192 8.07 16.13 6.74
C TRP A 192 6.81 16.21 7.59
N ILE A 193 6.28 15.05 7.99
CA ILE A 193 5.04 14.97 8.77
C ILE A 193 5.18 15.68 10.14
N ASN A 194 6.37 15.66 10.75
CA ASN A 194 6.63 16.35 12.00
C ASN A 194 6.81 17.86 11.83
N CYS A 195 6.87 18.33 10.58
CA CYS A 195 6.82 19.75 10.21
C CYS A 195 5.44 20.16 9.66
N ASP A 196 4.41 19.34 9.86
CA ASP A 196 3.04 19.52 9.37
C ASP A 196 2.93 19.63 7.83
N VAL A 197 3.81 18.87 7.12
CA VAL A 197 3.83 18.74 5.65
C VAL A 197 3.63 17.27 5.28
N ASN A 198 2.72 17.00 4.35
CA ASN A 198 2.57 15.67 3.78
C ASN A 198 3.65 15.45 2.71
N SER A 199 4.58 14.54 2.95
CA SER A 199 5.67 14.19 2.03
C SER A 199 5.18 13.76 0.64
N SER A 200 4.04 13.06 0.57
CA SER A 200 3.44 12.60 -0.68
C SER A 200 2.95 13.75 -1.59
N ASN A 201 2.74 14.92 -1.01
CA ASN A 201 2.32 16.13 -1.73
C ASN A 201 3.49 17.03 -2.14
N VAL A 202 4.72 16.72 -1.68
CA VAL A 202 5.90 17.52 -1.99
C VAL A 202 6.44 17.15 -3.36
N SER A 203 6.28 18.05 -4.30
CA SER A 203 6.77 17.86 -5.68
C SER A 203 8.22 18.34 -5.90
N SER A 204 8.68 19.28 -5.07
CA SER A 204 10.01 19.85 -5.16
C SER A 204 10.41 20.47 -3.82
N ALA A 205 11.66 20.30 -3.40
CA ALA A 205 12.20 20.91 -2.19
C ALA A 205 13.65 21.30 -2.38
N SER A 206 14.08 22.35 -1.68
CA SER A 206 15.46 22.82 -1.69
C SER A 206 15.81 23.55 -0.40
N ILE A 207 17.10 23.71 -0.11
CA ILE A 207 17.63 24.45 1.03
C ILE A 207 18.19 25.79 0.50
N THR A 208 17.75 26.87 1.11
CA THR A 208 18.25 28.22 0.79
C THR A 208 19.66 28.45 1.34
N GLU A 209 20.34 29.49 0.89
CA GLU A 209 21.64 29.89 1.46
C GLU A 209 21.56 30.19 2.98
N SER A 210 20.39 30.64 3.48
CA SER A 210 20.16 30.86 4.92
C SER A 210 19.94 29.57 5.72
N GLY A 211 19.80 28.42 5.05
CA GLY A 211 19.50 27.13 5.68
C GLY A 211 18.00 26.89 5.92
N ASP A 212 17.11 27.75 5.42
CA ASP A 212 15.67 27.51 5.43
C ASP A 212 15.33 26.47 4.36
N ILE A 213 14.39 25.57 4.62
CA ILE A 213 13.89 24.61 3.64
C ILE A 213 12.66 25.22 2.96
N VAL A 214 12.65 25.21 1.62
CA VAL A 214 11.54 25.68 0.81
C VAL A 214 11.02 24.52 -0.03
N CYS A 215 9.71 24.27 -0.03
CA CYS A 215 9.12 23.22 -0.85
C CYS A 215 7.81 23.65 -1.51
N LEU A 216 7.48 23.00 -2.62
CA LEU A 216 6.17 23.05 -3.26
C LEU A 216 5.38 21.81 -2.83
N SER A 217 4.18 22.05 -2.31
CA SER A 217 3.27 20.98 -1.86
C SER A 217 1.91 21.18 -2.52
N SER A 218 1.38 20.15 -3.19
CA SER A 218 0.09 20.22 -3.90
C SER A 218 -0.95 19.33 -3.20
N GLU A 219 -2.01 19.95 -2.68
CA GLU A 219 -3.16 19.25 -2.11
C GLU A 219 -4.24 19.11 -3.20
N TYR A 220 -4.62 17.87 -3.51
CA TYR A 220 -5.66 17.55 -4.49
C TYR A 220 -7.03 17.57 -3.81
N SER A 221 -8.02 18.16 -4.49
CA SER A 221 -9.41 18.12 -4.01
C SER A 221 -10.01 16.73 -4.24
N ASN A 222 -10.61 16.14 -3.22
CA ASN A 222 -11.36 14.88 -3.34
C ASN A 222 -12.60 15.01 -4.25
N THR A 223 -13.02 16.24 -4.58
CA THR A 223 -14.14 16.51 -5.51
C THR A 223 -13.73 16.55 -6.98
N GLY A 224 -12.43 16.36 -7.28
CA GLY A 224 -11.91 16.42 -8.66
C GLY A 224 -11.78 17.86 -9.23
N GLU A 225 -11.98 18.90 -8.43
CA GLU A 225 -11.92 20.32 -8.86
C GLU A 225 -10.51 20.91 -8.94
N GLY A 226 -9.49 20.07 -9.08
CA GLY A 226 -8.11 20.49 -9.25
C GLY A 226 -7.26 20.38 -7.98
N ALA A 227 -6.04 20.95 -8.05
CA ALA A 227 -5.08 20.96 -6.95
C ALA A 227 -4.78 22.38 -6.47
N THR A 228 -4.57 22.56 -5.19
CA THR A 228 -4.02 23.79 -4.61
C THR A 228 -2.55 23.60 -4.29
N THR A 229 -1.69 24.36 -4.91
CA THR A 229 -0.24 24.29 -4.67
C THR A 229 0.19 25.40 -3.71
N TYR A 230 0.90 24.99 -2.68
CA TYR A 230 1.47 25.86 -1.65
C TYR A 230 2.98 25.95 -1.79
N LEU A 231 3.53 27.16 -1.65
CA LEU A 231 4.94 27.38 -1.40
C LEU A 231 5.16 27.43 0.11
N ILE A 232 5.81 26.42 0.66
CA ILE A 232 6.03 26.27 2.10
C ILE A 232 7.49 26.63 2.41
N THR A 233 7.70 27.39 3.48
CA THR A 233 9.05 27.68 4.01
C THR A 233 9.14 27.17 5.45
N LEU A 234 10.02 26.22 5.70
CA LEU A 234 10.35 25.73 7.05
C LEU A 234 11.61 26.47 7.56
N LYS A 235 11.47 27.05 8.76
CA LYS A 235 12.56 27.80 9.42
C LYS A 235 12.98 27.12 10.71
N LYS A 236 14.27 26.97 10.91
CA LYS A 236 14.82 26.48 12.17
C LYS A 236 14.54 27.51 13.27
N THR A 237 13.65 27.16 14.19
CA THR A 237 13.18 28.04 15.27
C THR A 237 13.64 27.47 16.61
N PRO A 238 14.17 28.31 17.55
CA PRO A 238 14.48 27.87 18.90
C PRO A 238 13.26 27.23 19.58
N TYR A 239 13.48 26.13 20.31
CA TYR A 239 12.42 25.35 20.94
C TYR A 239 11.49 26.16 21.85
N ASP A 240 12.04 27.11 22.60
CA ASP A 240 11.30 28.01 23.50
C ASP A 240 10.43 29.05 22.80
N GLN A 241 10.56 29.18 21.46
CA GLN A 241 9.74 30.06 20.62
C GLN A 241 8.64 29.31 19.86
N VAL A 242 8.64 27.99 19.93
CA VAL A 242 7.59 27.16 19.32
C VAL A 242 6.44 26.99 20.33
N PRO A 243 5.17 27.10 19.91
CA PRO A 243 4.03 26.80 20.78
C PRO A 243 4.18 25.40 21.40
N GLN A 244 4.17 25.36 22.74
CA GLN A 244 4.34 24.09 23.46
C GLN A 244 3.01 23.37 23.53
N LYS A 245 2.90 22.27 22.77
CA LYS A 245 1.78 21.31 22.86
C LYS A 245 2.29 20.03 23.51
N THR A 246 1.41 19.31 24.20
CA THR A 246 1.74 17.97 24.71
C THR A 246 1.85 17.02 23.52
N THR A 247 2.99 16.35 23.42
CA THR A 247 3.25 15.42 22.33
C THR A 247 2.68 14.03 22.63
N LEU A 248 1.95 13.45 21.67
CA LEU A 248 1.61 12.04 21.58
C LEU A 248 2.50 11.41 20.51
N THR A 249 3.19 10.32 20.84
CA THR A 249 4.04 9.62 19.88
C THR A 249 3.25 8.55 19.13
N LEU A 250 3.24 8.62 17.80
CA LEU A 250 2.69 7.58 16.91
C LEU A 250 3.82 6.80 16.26
N ALA A 251 3.93 5.51 16.56
CA ALA A 251 4.90 4.64 15.89
C ALA A 251 4.27 3.90 14.70
N CYS A 252 5.05 3.78 13.63
CA CYS A 252 4.70 3.04 12.43
C CYS A 252 5.94 2.44 11.77
N VAL A 253 5.74 1.44 10.91
CA VAL A 253 6.76 0.95 9.96
C VAL A 253 6.46 1.46 8.54
N TYR A 254 5.21 1.81 8.30
CA TYR A 254 4.74 2.44 7.08
C TYR A 254 3.64 3.43 7.44
N LEU A 255 3.76 4.65 6.95
CA LEU A 255 2.76 5.71 7.15
C LEU A 255 2.05 6.00 5.83
N ASN A 256 0.83 5.51 5.68
CA ASN A 256 0.05 5.73 4.48
C ASN A 256 -0.47 7.18 4.36
N TYR A 257 -0.93 7.53 3.15
CA TYR A 257 -1.41 8.87 2.82
C TYR A 257 -2.54 9.35 3.73
N ASP A 258 -3.47 8.47 4.06
CA ASP A 258 -4.68 8.82 4.81
C ASP A 258 -4.35 9.14 6.25
N VAL A 259 -3.47 8.33 6.89
CA VAL A 259 -3.01 8.61 8.26
C VAL A 259 -2.13 9.86 8.33
N LYS A 260 -1.32 10.14 7.27
CA LYS A 260 -0.61 11.43 7.18
C LYS A 260 -1.58 12.60 7.25
N ASN A 261 -2.66 12.57 6.48
CA ASN A 261 -3.68 13.62 6.50
C ASN A 261 -4.38 13.71 7.86
N MET A 262 -4.68 12.57 8.51
CA MET A 262 -5.23 12.57 9.87
C MET A 262 -4.29 13.24 10.88
N VAL A 263 -2.99 12.95 10.82
CA VAL A 263 -1.98 13.57 11.71
C VAL A 263 -1.93 15.08 11.49
N LEU A 264 -1.88 15.53 10.23
CA LEU A 264 -1.86 16.95 9.89
C LEU A 264 -3.10 17.66 10.38
N ASP A 265 -4.27 17.09 10.18
CA ASP A 265 -5.54 17.63 10.60
C ASP A 265 -5.64 17.73 12.12
N PHE A 266 -5.22 16.68 12.83
CA PHE A 266 -5.16 16.68 14.28
C PHE A 266 -4.22 17.78 14.80
N ASN A 267 -3.01 17.87 14.27
CA ASN A 267 -2.01 18.83 14.67
C ASN A 267 -2.44 20.30 14.42
N ARG A 268 -3.18 20.52 13.33
CA ARG A 268 -3.74 21.85 12.98
C ARG A 268 -4.93 22.23 13.89
N LYS A 269 -5.82 21.28 14.20
CA LYS A 269 -7.07 21.52 14.94
C LYS A 269 -6.87 21.54 16.45
N SER A 270 -5.98 20.73 17.00
CA SER A 270 -5.73 20.65 18.44
C SER A 270 -4.87 21.82 18.93
N SER A 271 -5.32 22.52 19.99
CA SER A 271 -4.56 23.59 20.65
C SER A 271 -3.53 23.06 21.65
N ASP A 272 -3.81 21.92 22.28
CA ASP A 272 -3.11 21.43 23.47
C ASP A 272 -2.20 20.24 23.18
N TYR A 273 -2.47 19.50 22.09
CA TYR A 273 -1.78 18.27 21.73
C TYR A 273 -1.26 18.32 20.30
N ARG A 274 -0.18 17.56 20.06
CA ARG A 274 0.28 17.23 18.72
C ARG A 274 0.71 15.77 18.64
N ILE A 275 0.62 15.19 17.48
CA ILE A 275 1.17 13.88 17.17
C ILE A 275 2.55 14.06 16.54
N GLU A 276 3.55 13.36 17.06
CA GLU A 276 4.88 13.21 16.49
C GLU A 276 5.02 11.77 16.01
N VAL A 277 5.29 11.62 14.72
CA VAL A 277 5.46 10.32 14.10
C VAL A 277 6.89 9.82 14.28
N ARG A 278 7.02 8.56 14.71
CA ARG A 278 8.25 7.77 14.71
C ARG A 278 8.15 6.70 13.65
N ASP A 279 8.80 6.94 12.53
CA ASP A 279 8.83 6.02 11.41
C ASP A 279 9.99 5.03 11.57
N TYR A 280 9.65 3.77 11.80
CA TYR A 280 10.65 2.70 11.95
C TYR A 280 11.12 2.13 10.62
N SER A 281 10.50 2.48 9.48
CA SER A 281 11.01 2.09 8.16
C SER A 281 12.42 2.62 7.89
N GLU A 282 12.81 3.71 8.57
CA GLU A 282 14.17 4.26 8.48
C GLU A 282 15.29 3.30 8.94
N PHE A 283 14.93 2.21 9.64
CA PHE A 283 15.87 1.17 10.06
C PHE A 283 15.95 0.00 9.08
N ASN A 284 15.08 -0.03 8.05
CA ASN A 284 15.17 -1.02 6.99
C ASN A 284 16.44 -0.82 6.16
N THR A 285 16.97 -1.89 5.62
CA THR A 285 18.11 -1.89 4.72
C THR A 285 17.78 -2.65 3.45
N ASP A 286 18.59 -2.50 2.42
CA ASP A 286 18.40 -3.24 1.16
C ASP A 286 18.47 -4.77 1.36
N ASP A 287 19.18 -5.23 2.40
CA ASP A 287 19.31 -6.64 2.76
C ASP A 287 18.21 -7.11 3.75
N ASP A 288 17.55 -6.19 4.47
CA ASP A 288 16.52 -6.51 5.47
C ASP A 288 15.42 -5.44 5.52
N TYR A 289 14.36 -5.67 4.77
CA TYR A 289 13.16 -4.81 4.73
C TYR A 289 12.26 -4.96 5.97
N THR A 290 12.60 -5.84 6.91
CA THR A 290 11.84 -6.08 8.15
C THR A 290 12.56 -5.58 9.40
N ALA A 291 13.75 -5.00 9.26
CA ALA A 291 14.56 -4.54 10.40
C ALA A 291 13.83 -3.50 11.25
N GLY A 292 13.09 -2.59 10.62
CA GLY A 292 12.26 -1.59 11.31
C GLY A 292 11.14 -2.21 12.14
N LEU A 293 10.41 -3.17 11.57
CA LEU A 293 9.36 -3.92 12.28
C LEU A 293 9.94 -4.69 13.47
N THR A 294 11.04 -5.41 13.24
CA THR A 294 11.75 -6.17 14.31
C THR A 294 12.17 -5.26 15.44
N LYS A 295 12.70 -4.06 15.13
CA LYS A 295 13.09 -3.07 16.12
C LYS A 295 11.87 -2.55 16.91
N LEU A 296 10.78 -2.18 16.24
CA LEU A 296 9.56 -1.72 16.89
C LEU A 296 9.00 -2.79 17.84
N ILE A 297 8.87 -4.03 17.38
CA ILE A 297 8.42 -5.17 18.19
C ILE A 297 9.32 -5.35 19.43
N THR A 298 10.64 -5.25 19.28
CA THR A 298 11.62 -5.39 20.38
C THR A 298 11.47 -4.25 21.38
N GLU A 299 11.30 -3.01 20.95
CA GLU A 299 11.11 -1.85 21.84
C GLU A 299 9.80 -1.96 22.61
N ILE A 300 8.69 -2.32 21.96
CA ILE A 300 7.41 -2.58 22.61
C ILE A 300 7.54 -3.70 23.64
N GLY A 301 8.14 -4.82 23.26
CA GLY A 301 8.38 -5.97 24.16
C GLY A 301 9.25 -5.64 25.37
N SER A 302 10.15 -4.67 25.27
CA SER A 302 10.97 -4.15 26.37
C SER A 302 10.24 -3.13 27.29
N GLY A 303 8.99 -2.75 26.95
CA GLY A 303 8.19 -1.78 27.70
C GLY A 303 8.33 -0.34 27.23
N ALA A 304 9.07 -0.08 26.13
CA ALA A 304 9.17 1.24 25.51
C ALA A 304 8.02 1.43 24.51
N VAL A 305 6.79 1.46 25.00
CA VAL A 305 5.59 1.52 24.15
C VAL A 305 5.25 2.97 23.83
N PRO A 306 5.17 3.36 22.54
CA PRO A 306 4.68 4.67 22.11
C PRO A 306 3.22 4.89 22.54
N ASP A 307 2.72 6.14 22.55
CA ASP A 307 1.34 6.45 22.95
C ASP A 307 0.31 5.86 21.99
N LEU A 308 0.62 5.89 20.69
CA LEU A 308 -0.20 5.44 19.58
C LEU A 308 0.62 4.52 18.66
N LEU A 309 -0.03 3.53 18.07
CA LEU A 309 0.61 2.60 17.13
C LEU A 309 -0.27 2.40 15.90
N ILE A 310 0.37 2.36 14.74
CA ILE A 310 -0.19 1.69 13.57
C ILE A 310 0.04 0.20 13.76
N THR A 311 -1.03 -0.60 13.66
CA THR A 311 -1.02 -2.02 14.08
C THR A 311 -0.61 -2.98 12.97
N ASP A 312 -0.40 -2.47 11.76
CA ASP A 312 -0.05 -3.25 10.58
C ASP A 312 1.20 -4.12 10.85
N ASN A 313 1.06 -5.43 10.65
CA ASN A 313 2.09 -6.45 10.91
C ASN A 313 2.55 -6.58 12.38
N LEU A 314 1.90 -5.92 13.34
CA LEU A 314 2.20 -6.15 14.76
C LEU A 314 1.52 -7.43 15.28
N PRO A 315 2.17 -8.16 16.18
CA PRO A 315 1.57 -9.35 16.81
C PRO A 315 0.56 -8.94 17.89
N MET A 316 -0.61 -8.46 17.46
CA MET A 316 -1.63 -7.86 18.32
C MET A 316 -2.11 -8.81 19.42
N ASP A 317 -2.24 -10.10 19.12
CA ASP A 317 -2.65 -11.12 20.09
C ASP A 317 -1.64 -11.25 21.24
N THR A 318 -0.35 -11.32 20.91
CA THR A 318 0.75 -11.37 21.88
C THR A 318 0.79 -10.11 22.76
N PHE A 319 0.69 -8.94 22.15
CA PHE A 319 0.76 -7.68 22.88
C PHE A 319 -0.51 -7.41 23.70
N GLY A 320 -1.67 -7.82 23.20
CA GLY A 320 -2.93 -7.79 23.95
C GLY A 320 -2.89 -8.68 25.20
N ALA A 321 -2.40 -9.92 25.07
CA ALA A 321 -2.23 -10.84 26.19
C ALA A 321 -1.29 -10.28 27.29
N LYS A 322 -0.24 -9.52 26.89
CA LYS A 322 0.66 -8.80 27.80
C LYS A 322 0.06 -7.52 28.40
N GLY A 323 -1.15 -7.13 27.99
CA GLY A 323 -1.81 -5.92 28.47
C GLY A 323 -1.12 -4.62 28.07
N LEU A 324 -0.45 -4.62 26.91
CA LEU A 324 0.27 -3.43 26.41
C LEU A 324 -0.64 -2.40 25.76
N PHE A 325 -1.88 -2.78 25.44
CA PHE A 325 -2.85 -1.90 24.78
C PHE A 325 -4.04 -1.57 25.67
N GLU A 326 -4.64 -0.43 25.43
CA GLU A 326 -5.87 0.03 26.05
C GLU A 326 -7.08 -0.65 25.40
N ASP A 327 -8.08 -1.01 26.23
CA ASP A 327 -9.36 -1.48 25.72
C ASP A 327 -10.18 -0.33 25.16
N LEU A 328 -10.49 -0.38 23.86
CA LEU A 328 -11.17 0.70 23.14
C LEU A 328 -12.70 0.61 23.19
N TRP A 329 -13.28 -0.53 23.65
CA TRP A 329 -14.73 -0.64 23.77
C TRP A 329 -15.37 0.41 24.69
N PRO A 330 -14.82 0.73 25.87
CA PRO A 330 -15.38 1.78 26.71
C PRO A 330 -15.41 3.17 26.05
N TYR A 331 -14.45 3.45 25.18
CA TYR A 331 -14.39 4.72 24.45
C TYR A 331 -15.43 4.76 23.33
N ILE A 332 -15.60 3.69 22.56
CA ILE A 332 -16.64 3.55 21.54
C ILE A 332 -18.03 3.70 22.21
N GLU A 333 -18.26 2.99 23.33
CA GLU A 333 -19.55 3.02 24.05
C GLU A 333 -19.91 4.40 24.59
N ALA A 334 -18.92 5.21 24.96
CA ALA A 334 -19.11 6.56 25.46
C ALA A 334 -19.21 7.64 24.36
N ASP A 335 -18.88 7.29 23.11
CA ASP A 335 -18.82 8.25 22.00
C ASP A 335 -20.21 8.40 21.36
N GLU A 336 -20.86 9.56 21.66
CA GLU A 336 -22.21 9.85 21.16
C GLU A 336 -22.25 10.06 19.63
N GLU A 337 -21.17 10.55 19.01
CA GLU A 337 -21.10 10.79 17.57
C GLU A 337 -20.94 9.49 16.79
N ILE A 338 -20.16 8.54 17.30
CA ILE A 338 -20.07 7.18 16.74
C ILE A 338 -21.39 6.43 16.98
N GLY A 339 -22.09 6.69 18.08
CA GLY A 339 -23.35 6.02 18.42
C GLY A 339 -23.17 4.73 19.23
N GLY A 340 -22.04 4.58 19.90
CA GLY A 340 -21.70 3.42 20.70
C GLY A 340 -21.47 2.16 19.86
N ARG A 341 -21.68 0.98 20.43
CA ARG A 341 -21.53 -0.30 19.71
C ARG A 341 -22.45 -0.42 18.49
N ALA A 342 -23.66 0.14 18.57
CA ALA A 342 -24.61 0.11 17.47
C ALA A 342 -24.17 1.00 16.27
N GLY A 343 -23.26 1.92 16.47
CA GLY A 343 -22.73 2.79 15.42
C GLY A 343 -21.57 2.17 14.62
N VAL A 344 -21.12 0.99 15.00
CA VAL A 344 -20.08 0.24 14.28
C VAL A 344 -20.59 -1.13 13.82
N VAL A 345 -19.92 -1.75 12.86
CA VAL A 345 -20.20 -3.13 12.46
C VAL A 345 -19.71 -4.06 13.57
N GLU A 346 -20.56 -4.23 14.60
CA GLU A 346 -20.22 -4.92 15.85
C GLU A 346 -19.70 -6.36 15.63
N PRO A 347 -20.25 -7.20 14.72
CA PRO A 347 -19.72 -8.55 14.48
C PRO A 347 -18.23 -8.55 14.13
N PHE A 348 -17.78 -7.60 13.29
CA PHE A 348 -16.36 -7.48 12.94
C PHE A 348 -15.51 -7.10 14.16
N PHE A 349 -15.89 -6.08 14.92
CA PHE A 349 -15.12 -5.66 16.10
C PHE A 349 -15.14 -6.69 17.21
N ASN A 350 -16.22 -7.46 17.33
CA ASN A 350 -16.25 -8.61 18.26
C ASN A 350 -15.28 -9.70 17.82
N ALA A 351 -15.14 -9.97 16.52
CA ALA A 351 -14.24 -10.99 15.99
C ALA A 351 -12.75 -10.64 16.19
N ILE A 352 -12.36 -9.35 16.13
CA ILE A 352 -10.98 -8.91 16.41
C ILE A 352 -10.74 -8.64 17.91
N SER A 353 -11.77 -8.71 18.76
CA SER A 353 -11.63 -8.55 20.21
C SER A 353 -11.00 -9.79 20.84
N GLN A 354 -10.15 -9.59 21.84
CA GLN A 354 -9.50 -10.63 22.64
C GLN A 354 -10.08 -10.60 24.07
N ASP A 355 -10.68 -11.68 24.53
CA ASP A 355 -11.37 -11.73 25.84
C ASP A 355 -12.39 -10.60 26.04
N GLY A 356 -13.09 -10.21 24.99
CA GLY A 356 -14.08 -9.13 25.02
C GLY A 356 -13.48 -7.73 25.10
N LYS A 357 -12.16 -7.56 24.95
CA LYS A 357 -11.46 -6.28 24.85
C LYS A 357 -11.05 -5.99 23.41
N LEU A 358 -11.23 -4.77 23.00
CA LEU A 358 -10.85 -4.29 21.68
C LEU A 358 -9.55 -3.48 21.76
N TYR A 359 -8.49 -3.95 21.12
CA TYR A 359 -7.18 -3.30 21.20
C TYR A 359 -6.83 -2.46 19.99
N GLU A 360 -7.59 -2.61 18.91
CA GLU A 360 -7.40 -1.79 17.70
C GLU A 360 -8.72 -1.44 17.03
N VAL A 361 -8.74 -0.36 16.29
CA VAL A 361 -9.83 0.01 15.38
C VAL A 361 -9.29 0.24 13.98
N THR A 362 -10.11 -0.09 12.99
CA THR A 362 -9.81 0.14 11.57
C THR A 362 -11.06 0.66 10.85
N SER A 363 -10.85 1.31 9.71
CA SER A 363 -11.94 1.91 8.92
C SER A 363 -12.65 0.94 7.99
N GLY A 364 -12.07 -0.25 7.74
CA GLY A 364 -12.61 -1.17 6.75
C GLY A 364 -12.31 -2.64 7.05
N PHE A 365 -13.10 -3.50 6.41
CA PHE A 365 -12.92 -4.95 6.48
C PHE A 365 -13.34 -5.64 5.16
N ALA A 366 -12.95 -6.88 5.03
CA ALA A 366 -13.43 -7.81 4.01
C ALA A 366 -13.82 -9.13 4.66
N VAL A 367 -14.53 -9.97 3.92
CA VAL A 367 -14.93 -11.31 4.36
C VAL A 367 -14.39 -12.33 3.39
N ARG A 368 -13.68 -13.34 3.88
CA ARG A 368 -13.20 -14.48 3.08
C ARG A 368 -14.06 -15.71 3.32
N THR A 369 -14.36 -16.41 2.25
CA THR A 369 -15.19 -17.61 2.29
C THR A 369 -14.89 -18.53 1.10
N ILE A 370 -15.48 -19.72 1.08
CA ILE A 370 -15.47 -20.63 -0.07
C ILE A 370 -16.86 -20.68 -0.65
N ALA A 371 -16.96 -20.55 -1.97
CA ALA A 371 -18.20 -20.61 -2.70
C ALA A 371 -18.17 -21.66 -3.81
N GLY A 372 -19.37 -22.08 -4.22
CA GLY A 372 -19.58 -22.99 -5.32
C GLY A 372 -21.03 -23.00 -5.79
N PRO A 373 -21.40 -23.86 -6.77
CA PRO A 373 -22.75 -23.94 -7.30
C PRO A 373 -23.72 -24.53 -6.27
N ALA A 374 -24.75 -23.76 -5.89
CA ALA A 374 -25.73 -24.12 -4.87
C ALA A 374 -26.41 -25.48 -5.11
N SER A 375 -26.65 -25.84 -6.39
CA SER A 375 -27.23 -27.11 -6.78
C SER A 375 -26.39 -28.35 -6.44
N ILE A 376 -25.08 -28.17 -6.28
CA ILE A 376 -24.12 -29.26 -5.98
C ILE A 376 -23.71 -29.26 -4.51
N ILE A 377 -23.34 -28.08 -3.97
CA ILE A 377 -22.79 -27.99 -2.62
C ILE A 377 -23.86 -27.71 -1.55
N GLY A 378 -25.11 -27.38 -1.95
CA GLY A 378 -26.17 -26.93 -1.03
C GLY A 378 -25.95 -25.50 -0.54
N THR A 379 -26.94 -24.94 0.15
CA THR A 379 -26.94 -23.52 0.60
C THR A 379 -26.55 -23.35 2.06
N GLU A 380 -26.72 -24.36 2.90
CA GLU A 380 -26.43 -24.26 4.32
C GLU A 380 -24.91 -24.12 4.58
N PRO A 381 -24.46 -23.16 5.39
CA PRO A 381 -23.06 -23.00 5.74
C PRO A 381 -22.47 -24.20 6.45
N GLY A 382 -21.16 -24.34 6.36
CA GLY A 382 -20.42 -25.38 7.05
C GLY A 382 -20.41 -26.72 6.32
N TRP A 383 -19.28 -27.34 6.30
CA TRP A 383 -19.00 -28.67 5.72
C TRP A 383 -17.65 -29.20 6.21
N THR A 384 -17.39 -30.47 5.88
CA THR A 384 -16.12 -31.13 6.15
C THR A 384 -15.28 -31.22 4.88
N TYR A 385 -13.99 -31.56 5.01
CA TYR A 385 -13.13 -31.83 3.86
C TYR A 385 -13.63 -33.00 3.00
N ASP A 386 -14.25 -34.00 3.62
CA ASP A 386 -14.86 -35.10 2.88
C ASP A 386 -16.10 -34.69 2.09
N ASP A 387 -16.90 -33.74 2.62
CA ASP A 387 -18.04 -33.19 1.87
C ASP A 387 -17.60 -32.44 0.60
N MET A 388 -16.44 -31.75 0.64
CA MET A 388 -15.89 -31.08 -0.53
C MET A 388 -15.55 -32.08 -1.64
N PHE A 389 -14.92 -33.19 -1.32
CA PHE A 389 -14.61 -34.22 -2.32
C PHE A 389 -15.87 -35.01 -2.75
N ALA A 390 -16.82 -35.23 -1.86
CA ALA A 390 -18.11 -35.82 -2.23
C ALA A 390 -18.91 -34.93 -3.19
N ALA A 391 -18.75 -33.62 -3.09
CA ALA A 391 -19.29 -32.67 -4.09
C ALA A 391 -18.53 -32.76 -5.42
N LEU A 392 -17.19 -32.85 -5.39
CA LEU A 392 -16.37 -33.00 -6.58
C LEU A 392 -16.67 -34.31 -7.33
N ASP A 393 -16.98 -35.41 -6.63
CA ASP A 393 -17.35 -36.69 -7.24
C ASP A 393 -18.65 -36.62 -8.06
N GLN A 394 -19.45 -35.56 -7.92
CA GLN A 394 -20.65 -35.31 -8.69
C GLN A 394 -20.37 -34.56 -10.03
N MET A 395 -19.15 -34.03 -10.17
CA MET A 395 -18.72 -33.27 -11.31
C MET A 395 -18.21 -34.17 -12.45
N PRO A 396 -18.09 -33.67 -13.69
CA PRO A 396 -17.45 -34.40 -14.77
C PRO A 396 -16.02 -34.82 -14.44
N GLU A 397 -15.59 -35.94 -15.05
CA GLU A 397 -14.20 -36.40 -14.91
C GLU A 397 -13.21 -35.31 -15.39
N GLY A 398 -12.19 -35.02 -14.59
CA GLY A 398 -11.19 -33.98 -14.86
C GLY A 398 -11.55 -32.60 -14.27
N CYS A 399 -12.70 -32.47 -13.58
CA CYS A 399 -12.97 -31.26 -12.79
C CYS A 399 -12.03 -31.18 -11.60
N GLU A 400 -11.48 -30.00 -11.35
CA GLU A 400 -10.64 -29.71 -10.19
C GLU A 400 -11.46 -29.04 -9.07
N LEU A 401 -11.04 -29.24 -7.83
CA LEU A 401 -11.76 -28.68 -6.70
C LEU A 401 -11.63 -27.15 -6.62
N PHE A 402 -10.43 -26.64 -6.87
CA PHE A 402 -10.10 -25.19 -6.92
C PHE A 402 -9.47 -24.82 -8.27
N GLY A 403 -8.97 -23.58 -8.38
CA GLY A 403 -8.39 -23.04 -9.60
C GLY A 403 -7.21 -23.82 -10.14
N LEU A 404 -6.90 -23.58 -11.39
CA LEU A 404 -5.79 -24.20 -12.10
C LEU A 404 -4.47 -24.00 -11.32
N GLY A 405 -3.68 -25.05 -11.24
CA GLY A 405 -2.36 -24.99 -10.62
C GLY A 405 -2.37 -24.90 -9.09
N THR A 406 -3.54 -25.03 -8.45
CA THR A 406 -3.63 -25.05 -6.99
C THR A 406 -2.86 -26.23 -6.41
N THR A 407 -1.83 -25.95 -5.61
CA THR A 407 -0.96 -26.94 -4.98
C THR A 407 -1.39 -27.27 -3.56
N ARG A 408 -0.82 -28.36 -3.00
CA ARG A 408 -1.02 -28.74 -1.59
C ARG A 408 -0.62 -27.64 -0.61
N ASN A 409 0.45 -26.91 -0.92
CA ASN A 409 0.90 -25.80 -0.07
C ASN A 409 -0.08 -24.63 -0.11
N ASP A 410 -0.63 -24.30 -1.29
CA ASP A 410 -1.62 -23.21 -1.42
C ASP A 410 -2.87 -23.51 -0.61
N VAL A 411 -3.40 -24.74 -0.73
CA VAL A 411 -4.58 -25.19 0.01
C VAL A 411 -4.33 -25.19 1.50
N PHE A 412 -3.20 -25.80 1.91
CA PHE A 412 -2.85 -25.87 3.32
C PHE A 412 -2.71 -24.48 3.94
N THR A 413 -1.87 -23.63 3.34
CA THR A 413 -1.61 -22.28 3.87
C THR A 413 -2.88 -21.43 3.92
N SER A 414 -3.69 -21.45 2.84
CA SER A 414 -4.93 -20.67 2.78
C SER A 414 -5.92 -21.08 3.88
N ILE A 415 -6.17 -22.38 4.05
CA ILE A 415 -7.15 -22.84 5.04
C ILE A 415 -6.60 -22.77 6.47
N CYS A 416 -5.30 -23.03 6.67
CA CYS A 416 -4.66 -22.92 7.96
C CYS A 416 -4.75 -21.48 8.51
N THR A 417 -4.44 -20.49 7.68
CA THR A 417 -4.53 -19.06 8.06
C THR A 417 -5.95 -18.67 8.48
N MET A 418 -6.98 -19.19 7.80
CA MET A 418 -8.38 -18.91 8.15
C MET A 418 -8.83 -19.58 9.46
N ASN A 419 -8.11 -20.60 9.93
CA ASN A 419 -8.44 -21.36 11.14
C ASN A 419 -7.42 -21.14 12.27
N LEU A 420 -6.35 -20.38 12.07
CA LEU A 420 -5.20 -20.33 12.98
C LEU A 420 -5.60 -19.90 14.41
N SER A 421 -6.48 -18.91 14.53
CA SER A 421 -6.99 -18.44 15.83
C SER A 421 -7.75 -19.50 16.65
N LYS A 422 -8.18 -20.61 16.03
CA LYS A 422 -8.76 -21.75 16.75
C LYS A 422 -7.72 -22.66 17.41
N PHE A 423 -6.52 -22.69 16.84
CA PHE A 423 -5.46 -23.59 17.31
C PHE A 423 -4.57 -22.97 18.37
N VAL A 424 -4.71 -21.66 18.63
CA VAL A 424 -3.91 -20.93 19.63
C VAL A 424 -4.82 -20.07 20.50
N ASP A 425 -4.83 -20.33 21.81
CA ASP A 425 -5.42 -19.42 22.79
C ASP A 425 -4.29 -18.66 23.50
N TRP A 426 -4.11 -17.40 23.08
CA TRP A 426 -3.07 -16.54 23.63
C TRP A 426 -3.26 -16.22 25.12
N ASN A 427 -4.50 -16.28 25.66
CA ASN A 427 -4.78 -15.97 27.06
C ASN A 427 -4.39 -17.11 27.98
N THR A 428 -4.74 -18.34 27.62
CA THR A 428 -4.40 -19.52 28.39
C THR A 428 -3.04 -20.11 28.03
N GLY A 429 -2.55 -19.86 26.80
CA GLY A 429 -1.36 -20.47 26.22
C GLY A 429 -1.61 -21.91 25.75
N GLU A 430 -2.88 -22.33 25.69
CA GLU A 430 -3.24 -23.63 25.15
C GLU A 430 -3.18 -23.61 23.63
N CYS A 431 -2.62 -24.67 23.07
CA CYS A 431 -2.57 -24.92 21.63
C CYS A 431 -3.22 -26.27 21.32
N SER A 432 -3.74 -26.42 20.08
CA SER A 432 -4.46 -27.64 19.67
C SER A 432 -4.05 -28.11 18.25
N PHE A 433 -2.77 -28.00 17.91
CA PHE A 433 -2.24 -28.48 16.63
C PHE A 433 -2.16 -30.01 16.50
N ASP A 434 -2.22 -30.75 17.61
CA ASP A 434 -2.27 -32.22 17.61
C ASP A 434 -3.71 -32.76 17.51
N SER A 435 -4.70 -31.90 17.29
CA SER A 435 -6.11 -32.25 17.10
C SER A 435 -6.37 -33.01 15.80
N GLU A 436 -7.43 -33.82 15.78
CA GLU A 436 -7.91 -34.50 14.56
C GLU A 436 -8.25 -33.49 13.44
N GLU A 437 -8.69 -32.30 13.80
CA GLU A 437 -9.04 -31.25 12.86
C GLU A 437 -7.81 -30.73 12.09
N PHE A 438 -6.71 -30.44 12.80
CA PHE A 438 -5.47 -29.99 12.16
C PHE A 438 -4.82 -31.11 11.34
N ILE A 439 -4.85 -32.35 11.84
CA ILE A 439 -4.38 -33.50 11.08
C ILE A 439 -5.19 -33.68 9.79
N SER A 440 -6.53 -33.56 9.87
CA SER A 440 -7.41 -33.67 8.70
C SER A 440 -7.14 -32.59 7.66
N LEU A 441 -6.76 -31.37 8.08
CA LEU A 441 -6.34 -30.30 7.16
C LEU A 441 -5.08 -30.69 6.38
N MET A 442 -4.05 -31.24 7.05
CA MET A 442 -2.85 -31.72 6.38
C MET A 442 -3.15 -32.87 5.40
N GLU A 443 -3.98 -33.83 5.81
CA GLU A 443 -4.39 -34.97 4.98
C GLU A 443 -5.22 -34.51 3.76
N PHE A 444 -6.09 -33.53 3.96
CA PHE A 444 -6.85 -32.91 2.87
C PHE A 444 -5.93 -32.23 1.87
N ALA A 445 -5.04 -31.36 2.33
CA ALA A 445 -4.11 -30.64 1.48
C ALA A 445 -3.19 -31.57 0.69
N ASN A 446 -2.75 -32.68 1.29
CA ASN A 446 -1.88 -33.67 0.63
C ASN A 446 -2.55 -34.43 -0.54
N ARG A 447 -3.87 -34.23 -0.76
CA ARG A 447 -4.59 -34.78 -1.92
C ARG A 447 -4.39 -33.93 -3.20
N PHE A 448 -3.80 -32.73 -3.07
CA PHE A 448 -3.51 -31.83 -4.18
C PHE A 448 -2.11 -32.05 -4.74
N PRO A 449 -1.85 -31.59 -5.97
CA PRO A 449 -0.52 -31.67 -6.58
C PRO A 449 0.56 -31.00 -5.71
N GLU A 450 1.78 -31.51 -5.79
CA GLU A 450 2.92 -30.89 -5.13
C GLU A 450 3.34 -29.56 -5.77
N THR A 451 3.38 -29.56 -7.11
CA THR A 451 3.79 -28.41 -7.90
C THR A 451 2.94 -28.31 -9.17
N PHE A 452 2.91 -27.13 -9.75
CA PHE A 452 2.39 -26.87 -11.08
C PHE A 452 3.50 -26.22 -11.93
N ASP A 453 3.63 -26.63 -13.19
CA ASP A 453 4.69 -26.14 -14.09
C ASP A 453 4.25 -24.82 -14.77
N TRP A 454 4.33 -23.72 -14.03
CA TRP A 454 4.03 -22.39 -14.56
C TRP A 454 5.00 -21.91 -15.65
N GLU A 455 6.24 -22.39 -15.66
CA GLU A 455 7.26 -21.95 -16.62
C GLU A 455 6.95 -22.43 -18.04
N ASN A 456 6.34 -23.62 -18.18
CA ASN A 456 5.99 -24.20 -19.46
C ASN A 456 4.47 -24.10 -19.77
N HIS A 457 3.67 -23.53 -18.87
CA HIS A 457 2.24 -23.32 -19.10
C HIS A 457 2.00 -22.03 -19.88
N GLU A 458 1.38 -22.14 -21.06
CA GLU A 458 0.93 -20.99 -21.83
C GLU A 458 -0.45 -20.57 -21.35
N TRP A 459 -0.53 -19.45 -20.67
CA TRP A 459 -1.79 -18.92 -20.15
C TRP A 459 -2.76 -18.56 -21.27
N THR A 460 -3.99 -19.01 -21.13
CA THR A 460 -5.10 -18.73 -22.06
C THR A 460 -6.33 -18.24 -21.29
N PRO A 461 -7.29 -17.54 -21.94
CA PRO A 461 -8.56 -17.18 -21.30
C PRO A 461 -9.37 -18.35 -20.76
N GLU A 462 -9.11 -19.57 -21.27
CA GLU A 462 -9.77 -20.79 -20.80
C GLU A 462 -9.28 -21.24 -19.41
N ASP A 463 -8.15 -20.69 -18.93
CA ASP A 463 -7.56 -21.02 -17.64
C ASP A 463 -8.10 -20.17 -16.49
N ASN A 464 -8.87 -19.15 -16.82
CA ASN A 464 -9.51 -18.26 -15.86
C ASN A 464 -10.59 -19.00 -15.05
N ASP A 465 -10.66 -18.73 -13.74
CA ASP A 465 -11.64 -19.35 -12.83
C ASP A 465 -13.09 -19.23 -13.34
N SER A 466 -13.49 -18.05 -13.83
CA SER A 466 -14.83 -17.84 -14.34
C SER A 466 -15.17 -18.77 -15.51
N THR A 467 -14.27 -18.94 -16.47
CA THR A 467 -14.44 -19.85 -17.61
C THR A 467 -14.46 -21.30 -17.14
N ARG A 468 -13.52 -21.70 -16.29
CA ARG A 468 -13.41 -23.06 -15.76
C ARG A 468 -14.64 -23.49 -14.96
N ILE A 469 -15.19 -22.59 -14.13
CA ILE A 469 -16.42 -22.84 -13.36
C ILE A 469 -17.62 -23.02 -14.29
N LYS A 470 -17.80 -22.11 -15.26
CA LYS A 470 -18.90 -22.19 -16.24
C LYS A 470 -18.87 -23.44 -17.09
N GLU A 471 -17.69 -23.95 -17.39
CA GLU A 471 -17.45 -25.17 -18.16
C GLU A 471 -17.46 -26.46 -17.31
N GLY A 472 -17.60 -26.35 -15.98
CA GLY A 472 -17.58 -27.50 -15.08
C GLY A 472 -16.20 -28.12 -14.90
N ARG A 473 -15.13 -27.39 -15.15
CA ARG A 473 -13.73 -27.80 -14.95
C ARG A 473 -13.17 -27.43 -13.58
N GLN A 474 -13.90 -26.57 -12.85
CA GLN A 474 -13.61 -26.16 -11.49
C GLN A 474 -14.89 -26.10 -10.67
N LEU A 475 -14.86 -26.62 -9.44
CA LEU A 475 -16.05 -26.66 -8.59
C LEU A 475 -16.18 -25.45 -7.67
N LEU A 476 -15.09 -25.08 -7.00
CA LEU A 476 -15.09 -24.09 -5.91
C LEU A 476 -14.16 -22.92 -6.20
N VAL A 477 -14.46 -21.80 -5.54
CA VAL A 477 -13.56 -20.65 -5.49
C VAL A 477 -13.39 -20.19 -4.04
N MET A 478 -12.14 -19.88 -3.64
CA MET A 478 -11.84 -19.14 -2.43
C MET A 478 -11.95 -17.65 -2.78
N LEU A 479 -12.87 -16.95 -2.18
CA LEU A 479 -13.19 -15.57 -2.55
C LEU A 479 -13.05 -14.61 -1.37
N SER A 480 -12.85 -13.34 -1.71
CA SER A 480 -12.82 -12.22 -0.77
C SER A 480 -13.88 -11.20 -1.17
N LEU A 481 -14.82 -10.95 -0.28
CA LEU A 481 -15.86 -9.94 -0.45
C LEU A 481 -15.44 -8.69 0.33
N SER A 482 -15.20 -7.60 -0.39
CA SER A 482 -14.86 -6.31 0.18
C SER A 482 -15.88 -5.21 -0.11
N ASP A 483 -16.82 -5.49 -1.03
CA ASP A 483 -17.87 -4.57 -1.45
C ASP A 483 -19.00 -5.35 -2.13
N PRO A 484 -20.17 -4.72 -2.36
CA PRO A 484 -21.29 -5.38 -3.04
C PRO A 484 -20.99 -5.81 -4.48
N TYR A 485 -20.06 -5.11 -5.17
CA TYR A 485 -19.67 -5.46 -6.53
C TYR A 485 -18.94 -6.81 -6.55
N SER A 486 -18.03 -7.06 -5.60
CA SER A 486 -17.30 -8.32 -5.50
C SER A 486 -18.25 -9.52 -5.37
N TYR A 487 -19.35 -9.38 -4.60
CA TYR A 487 -20.35 -10.44 -4.51
C TYR A 487 -21.01 -10.73 -5.87
N THR A 488 -21.42 -9.67 -6.59
CA THR A 488 -22.05 -9.85 -7.91
C THR A 488 -21.10 -10.45 -8.94
N TYR A 489 -19.83 -10.04 -8.91
CA TYR A 489 -18.79 -10.59 -9.76
C TYR A 489 -18.62 -12.11 -9.56
N TYR A 490 -18.49 -12.55 -8.31
CA TYR A 490 -18.37 -13.98 -8.02
C TYR A 490 -19.67 -14.75 -8.29
N SER A 491 -20.83 -14.17 -7.98
CA SER A 491 -22.14 -14.79 -8.26
C SER A 491 -22.31 -15.07 -9.75
N GLU A 492 -21.80 -14.19 -10.60
CA GLU A 492 -21.88 -14.37 -12.07
C GLU A 492 -21.06 -15.57 -12.56
N MET A 493 -19.96 -15.93 -11.90
CA MET A 493 -19.22 -17.14 -12.24
C MET A 493 -20.10 -18.40 -12.17
N PHE A 494 -21.09 -18.40 -11.27
CA PHE A 494 -22.05 -19.47 -11.05
C PHE A 494 -23.43 -19.21 -11.68
N ASN A 495 -23.51 -18.28 -12.65
CA ASN A 495 -24.75 -17.86 -13.30
C ASN A 495 -25.85 -17.41 -12.31
N GLY A 496 -25.47 -16.81 -11.19
CA GLY A 496 -26.36 -16.36 -10.12
C GLY A 496 -26.77 -17.44 -9.12
N GLU A 497 -26.34 -18.68 -9.28
CA GLU A 497 -26.65 -19.81 -8.37
C GLU A 497 -25.46 -20.11 -7.42
N MET A 498 -24.84 -19.08 -6.87
CA MET A 498 -23.73 -19.20 -5.92
C MET A 498 -24.23 -19.51 -4.50
N ALA A 499 -23.59 -20.45 -3.83
CA ALA A 499 -23.71 -20.67 -2.39
C ALA A 499 -22.38 -20.37 -1.68
N LEU A 500 -22.46 -19.69 -0.54
CA LEU A 500 -21.33 -19.40 0.35
C LEU A 500 -21.28 -20.50 1.43
N LYS A 501 -20.31 -21.40 1.34
CA LYS A 501 -20.21 -22.57 2.25
C LYS A 501 -19.24 -22.34 3.39
N GLY A 502 -18.28 -21.44 3.22
CA GLY A 502 -17.27 -21.17 4.19
C GLY A 502 -16.11 -22.18 4.21
N TYR A 503 -15.17 -21.92 5.10
CA TYR A 503 -14.03 -22.81 5.35
C TYR A 503 -14.42 -23.97 6.27
N PRO A 504 -13.96 -25.20 6.01
CA PRO A 504 -14.15 -26.31 6.94
C PRO A 504 -13.61 -25.97 8.34
N GLY A 505 -14.40 -26.30 9.35
CA GLY A 505 -14.02 -26.04 10.75
C GLY A 505 -14.33 -24.63 11.28
N VAL A 506 -14.58 -23.65 10.43
CA VAL A 506 -14.96 -22.30 10.85
C VAL A 506 -16.44 -22.27 11.28
N PRO A 507 -16.76 -21.76 12.48
CA PRO A 507 -18.14 -21.72 12.99
C PRO A 507 -19.01 -20.65 12.30
N GLY A 508 -20.30 -20.66 12.61
CA GLY A 508 -21.27 -19.67 12.12
C GLY A 508 -21.48 -19.75 10.61
N SER A 509 -21.21 -18.67 9.90
CA SER A 509 -21.27 -18.60 8.43
C SER A 509 -20.20 -19.42 7.71
N GLY A 510 -19.22 -19.95 8.44
CA GLY A 510 -18.01 -20.55 7.87
C GLY A 510 -17.04 -19.53 7.24
N ALA A 511 -17.40 -18.27 7.23
CA ALA A 511 -16.58 -17.18 6.72
C ALA A 511 -15.68 -16.58 7.81
N VAL A 512 -14.68 -15.83 7.36
CA VAL A 512 -13.67 -15.23 8.25
C VAL A 512 -13.49 -13.77 7.86
N PHE A 513 -13.50 -12.87 8.83
CA PHE A 513 -13.16 -11.48 8.61
C PHE A 513 -11.68 -11.30 8.31
N TYR A 514 -11.40 -10.30 7.54
CA TYR A 514 -10.06 -9.80 7.26
C TYR A 514 -10.07 -8.29 7.47
N SER A 515 -9.17 -7.78 8.32
CA SER A 515 -9.00 -6.35 8.52
C SER A 515 -8.48 -5.70 7.23
N ASN A 516 -9.13 -4.66 6.76
CA ASN A 516 -8.79 -3.93 5.55
C ASN A 516 -8.67 -2.44 5.88
N GLY A 517 -7.55 -1.86 5.52
CA GLY A 517 -7.19 -0.51 5.97
C GLY A 517 -6.26 -0.53 7.18
N THR A 518 -5.76 0.64 7.52
CA THR A 518 -4.81 0.81 8.63
C THR A 518 -5.53 0.67 9.98
N GLY A 519 -4.95 -0.15 10.85
CA GLY A 519 -5.38 -0.27 12.24
C GLY A 519 -4.64 0.71 13.15
N LEU A 520 -5.33 1.24 14.17
CA LEU A 520 -4.76 2.09 15.21
C LEU A 520 -5.04 1.55 16.60
N ALA A 521 -4.01 1.56 17.45
CA ALA A 521 -4.08 1.18 18.86
C ALA A 521 -3.59 2.30 19.78
N ILE A 522 -4.09 2.29 21.02
CA ILE A 522 -3.62 3.16 22.11
C ILE A 522 -2.84 2.32 23.11
N SER A 523 -1.65 2.78 23.51
CA SER A 523 -0.89 2.13 24.57
C SER A 523 -1.61 2.18 25.93
N SER A 524 -1.57 1.08 26.68
CA SER A 524 -2.08 1.07 28.06
C SER A 524 -1.33 2.06 28.98
N THR A 525 -0.10 2.42 28.62
CA THR A 525 0.74 3.38 29.36
C THR A 525 0.60 4.83 28.88
N CYS A 526 -0.18 5.10 27.83
CA CYS A 526 -0.45 6.46 27.37
C CYS A 526 -1.03 7.30 28.49
N ALA A 527 -0.40 8.44 28.79
CA ALA A 527 -0.83 9.33 29.86
C ALA A 527 -2.04 10.19 29.51
N ASN A 528 -2.27 10.39 28.21
CA ASN A 528 -3.31 11.30 27.67
C ASN A 528 -4.28 10.53 26.76
N LYS A 529 -4.92 9.51 27.32
CA LYS A 529 -5.76 8.56 26.57
C LYS A 529 -6.95 9.23 25.87
N ASP A 530 -7.58 10.25 26.49
CA ASP A 530 -8.70 10.98 25.85
C ASP A 530 -8.23 11.74 24.60
N ALA A 531 -7.02 12.32 24.63
CA ALA A 531 -6.43 12.96 23.47
C ALA A 531 -6.03 11.93 22.38
N ALA A 532 -5.48 10.79 22.79
CA ALA A 532 -5.18 9.67 21.90
C ALA A 532 -6.47 9.13 21.24
N TRP A 533 -7.55 8.96 22.03
CA TRP A 533 -8.84 8.54 21.48
C TRP A 533 -9.41 9.56 20.48
N SER A 534 -9.29 10.86 20.75
CA SER A 534 -9.78 11.89 19.82
C SER A 534 -9.13 11.84 18.44
N PHE A 535 -7.91 11.26 18.34
CA PHE A 535 -7.26 10.94 17.07
C PHE A 535 -7.74 9.60 16.51
N VAL A 536 -7.67 8.54 17.31
CA VAL A 536 -7.98 7.16 16.87
C VAL A 536 -9.41 7.01 16.38
N ARG A 537 -10.38 7.66 17.07
CA ARG A 537 -11.80 7.63 16.70
C ARG A 537 -12.10 8.16 15.30
N THR A 538 -11.19 8.95 14.72
CA THR A 538 -11.35 9.50 13.36
C THR A 538 -11.57 8.39 12.34
N LEU A 539 -10.90 7.23 12.49
CA LEU A 539 -11.10 6.07 11.61
C LEU A 539 -12.54 5.54 11.59
N LEU A 540 -13.31 5.76 12.68
CA LEU A 540 -14.68 5.27 12.82
C LEU A 540 -15.73 6.29 12.39
N THR A 541 -15.33 7.53 12.09
CA THR A 541 -16.27 8.58 11.68
C THR A 541 -16.76 8.37 10.26
N ARG A 542 -18.02 8.75 10.03
CA ARG A 542 -18.60 8.70 8.69
C ARG A 542 -17.79 9.52 7.69
N ASP A 543 -17.42 10.77 8.07
CA ASP A 543 -16.67 11.68 7.20
C ASP A 543 -15.34 11.06 6.72
N TYR A 544 -14.60 10.39 7.60
CA TYR A 544 -13.38 9.71 7.22
C TYR A 544 -13.65 8.54 6.27
N GLN A 545 -14.62 7.70 6.60
CA GLN A 545 -14.88 6.48 5.82
C GLN A 545 -15.54 6.74 4.47
N GLU A 546 -16.28 7.83 4.30
CA GLU A 546 -16.79 8.28 2.98
C GLU A 546 -15.65 8.72 2.05
N ASN A 547 -14.59 9.30 2.59
CA ASN A 547 -13.49 9.86 1.81
C ASN A 547 -12.32 8.88 1.62
N TYR A 548 -12.06 8.01 2.59
CA TYR A 548 -10.88 7.15 2.66
C TYR A 548 -11.21 5.68 2.97
N GLY A 549 -12.48 5.31 3.12
CA GLY A 549 -12.90 3.94 3.38
C GLY A 549 -12.54 3.01 2.22
N TYR A 550 -11.93 1.89 2.53
CA TYR A 550 -11.57 0.85 1.56
C TYR A 550 -12.22 -0.48 1.95
N GLY A 551 -12.90 -1.10 1.02
CA GLY A 551 -13.66 -2.31 1.29
C GLY A 551 -15.03 -2.03 1.96
N PHE A 552 -15.54 -2.99 2.73
CA PHE A 552 -16.68 -2.75 3.60
C PHE A 552 -16.25 -1.84 4.74
N VAL A 553 -16.96 -0.74 4.90
CA VAL A 553 -16.68 0.25 5.95
C VAL A 553 -17.16 -0.23 7.31
N THR A 554 -16.48 0.20 8.39
CA THR A 554 -16.82 -0.21 9.76
C THR A 554 -17.84 0.69 10.45
N ASN A 555 -18.15 1.88 9.92
CA ASN A 555 -19.27 2.71 10.36
C ASN A 555 -20.60 2.06 9.94
N ARG A 556 -21.44 1.72 10.89
CA ARG A 556 -22.65 0.92 10.66
C ARG A 556 -23.67 1.62 9.75
N GLU A 557 -23.91 2.90 9.99
CA GLU A 557 -24.88 3.67 9.19
C GLU A 557 -24.42 3.75 7.72
N LEU A 558 -23.16 4.07 7.49
CA LEU A 558 -22.59 4.17 6.15
C LEU A 558 -22.54 2.80 5.47
N PHE A 559 -22.21 1.73 6.20
CA PHE A 559 -22.23 0.36 5.68
C PHE A 559 -23.63 -0.03 5.20
N ASP A 560 -24.66 0.15 6.05
CA ASP A 560 -26.05 -0.17 5.70
C ASP A 560 -26.55 0.66 4.50
N GLU A 561 -26.15 1.94 4.44
CA GLU A 561 -26.47 2.84 3.33
C GLU A 561 -25.80 2.39 2.03
N ASN A 562 -24.52 2.03 2.06
CA ASN A 562 -23.77 1.56 0.92
C ASN A 562 -24.40 0.29 0.34
N ILE A 563 -24.73 -0.70 1.16
CA ILE A 563 -25.42 -1.92 0.72
C ILE A 563 -26.77 -1.58 0.08
N LYS A 564 -27.56 -0.73 0.74
CA LYS A 564 -28.90 -0.33 0.27
C LYS A 564 -28.84 0.43 -1.07
N ASN A 565 -27.89 1.35 -1.22
CA ASN A 565 -27.75 2.18 -2.41
C ASN A 565 -27.35 1.35 -3.65
N MET A 566 -26.73 0.20 -3.44
CA MET A 566 -26.37 -0.72 -4.50
C MET A 566 -27.57 -1.48 -5.05
N VAL A 567 -28.65 -1.69 -4.28
CA VAL A 567 -29.82 -2.45 -4.71
C VAL A 567 -30.47 -1.79 -5.95
N GLY A 568 -30.53 -2.55 -7.02
CA GLY A 568 -31.06 -2.11 -8.31
C GLY A 568 -30.01 -1.45 -9.23
N GLN A 569 -28.79 -1.23 -8.76
CA GLN A 569 -27.69 -0.78 -9.62
C GLN A 569 -27.25 -1.89 -10.56
N SER A 570 -26.83 -1.50 -11.75
CA SER A 570 -26.31 -2.40 -12.76
C SER A 570 -24.81 -2.23 -12.92
N TYR A 571 -24.13 -3.35 -13.11
CA TYR A 571 -22.72 -3.42 -13.47
C TYR A 571 -22.58 -4.06 -14.84
N TYR A 572 -21.55 -3.65 -15.54
CA TYR A 572 -21.19 -4.24 -16.82
C TYR A 572 -19.90 -5.03 -16.65
N THR A 573 -19.93 -6.28 -17.06
CA THR A 573 -18.77 -7.15 -17.16
C THR A 573 -18.66 -7.69 -18.57
N TYR A 574 -17.54 -8.28 -18.92
CA TYR A 574 -17.35 -8.94 -20.20
C TYR A 574 -17.25 -10.44 -19.98
N ASP A 575 -17.94 -11.21 -20.81
CA ASP A 575 -17.69 -12.64 -20.91
C ASP A 575 -16.31 -12.84 -21.55
N GLU A 576 -15.34 -13.33 -20.77
CA GLU A 576 -13.95 -13.41 -21.20
C GLU A 576 -13.74 -14.37 -22.39
N SER A 577 -14.66 -15.33 -22.58
CA SER A 577 -14.59 -16.29 -23.68
C SER A 577 -15.19 -15.74 -24.99
N THR A 578 -16.21 -14.89 -24.91
CA THR A 578 -16.93 -14.34 -26.07
C THR A 578 -16.63 -12.86 -26.32
N GLY A 579 -16.12 -12.13 -25.31
CA GLY A 579 -15.96 -10.67 -25.35
C GLY A 579 -17.29 -9.90 -25.32
N GLU A 580 -18.41 -10.57 -25.09
CA GLU A 580 -19.73 -9.92 -25.03
C GLU A 580 -19.91 -9.20 -23.68
N GLU A 581 -20.42 -7.97 -23.75
CA GLU A 581 -20.77 -7.19 -22.55
C GLU A 581 -22.05 -7.78 -21.92
N LYS A 582 -22.03 -7.96 -20.61
CA LYS A 582 -23.14 -8.47 -19.83
C LYS A 582 -23.49 -7.51 -18.71
N GLU A 583 -24.78 -7.12 -18.62
CA GLU A 583 -25.33 -6.36 -17.52
C GLU A 583 -25.69 -7.28 -16.35
N ILE A 584 -25.16 -7.01 -15.16
CA ILE A 584 -25.47 -7.72 -13.91
C ILE A 584 -26.11 -6.74 -12.94
N LYS A 585 -27.20 -7.14 -12.31
CA LYS A 585 -27.95 -6.34 -11.34
C LYS A 585 -27.68 -6.82 -9.92
N PHE A 586 -27.34 -5.89 -9.03
CA PHE A 586 -27.33 -6.17 -7.60
C PHE A 586 -28.78 -6.16 -7.06
N THR A 587 -29.21 -7.28 -6.50
CA THR A 587 -30.59 -7.49 -6.06
C THR A 587 -30.74 -7.31 -4.55
N GLN A 588 -31.99 -7.21 -4.05
CA GLN A 588 -32.24 -7.25 -2.60
C GLN A 588 -31.79 -8.58 -1.98
N GLU A 589 -31.94 -9.70 -2.67
CA GLU A 589 -31.47 -11.00 -2.20
C GLU A 589 -29.94 -11.03 -2.01
N ASN A 590 -29.18 -10.40 -2.92
CA ASN A 590 -27.73 -10.25 -2.77
C ASN A 590 -27.37 -9.43 -1.53
N ALA A 591 -28.10 -8.33 -1.29
CA ALA A 591 -27.93 -7.50 -0.10
C ALA A 591 -28.20 -8.29 1.19
N ASP A 592 -29.32 -9.02 1.22
CA ASP A 592 -29.70 -9.83 2.39
C ASP A 592 -28.67 -10.93 2.65
N THR A 593 -28.13 -11.57 1.60
CA THR A 593 -27.08 -12.60 1.74
C THR A 593 -25.77 -12.02 2.31
N ILE A 594 -25.34 -10.85 1.85
CA ILE A 594 -24.14 -10.18 2.40
C ILE A 594 -24.36 -9.82 3.85
N MET A 595 -25.51 -9.24 4.19
CA MET A 595 -25.83 -8.87 5.58
C MET A 595 -25.85 -10.11 6.49
N GLU A 596 -26.50 -11.20 6.07
CA GLU A 596 -26.54 -12.45 6.82
C GLU A 596 -25.15 -13.06 7.00
N LEU A 597 -24.32 -13.03 5.95
CA LEU A 597 -22.93 -13.50 6.02
C LEU A 597 -22.16 -12.74 7.10
N ILE A 598 -22.21 -11.40 7.08
CA ILE A 598 -21.48 -10.54 8.00
C ILE A 598 -21.97 -10.73 9.44
N GLU A 599 -23.29 -10.75 9.67
CA GLU A 599 -23.87 -10.90 11.00
C GLU A 599 -23.55 -12.26 11.64
N ASN A 600 -23.32 -13.30 10.84
CA ASN A 600 -23.00 -14.66 11.31
C ASN A 600 -21.50 -15.01 11.25
N THR A 601 -20.65 -14.08 10.84
CA THR A 601 -19.18 -14.29 10.86
C THR A 601 -18.65 -13.90 12.23
N THR A 602 -17.86 -14.81 12.83
CA THR A 602 -17.39 -14.67 14.22
C THR A 602 -15.89 -14.80 14.40
N MET A 603 -15.15 -15.02 13.32
CA MET A 603 -13.69 -15.22 13.35
C MET A 603 -13.00 -14.20 12.44
N VAL A 604 -11.77 -13.89 12.80
CA VAL A 604 -10.84 -13.08 11.97
C VAL A 604 -9.67 -13.97 11.53
N ALA A 605 -9.18 -13.75 10.31
CA ALA A 605 -7.99 -14.42 9.81
C ALA A 605 -6.73 -13.84 10.47
N ASP A 606 -5.84 -14.71 10.92
CA ASP A 606 -4.56 -14.31 11.51
C ASP A 606 -3.44 -14.37 10.47
N TYR A 607 -3.03 -13.21 10.00
CA TYR A 607 -1.88 -13.04 9.09
C TYR A 607 -0.60 -12.60 9.81
N ASN A 608 -0.69 -12.21 11.08
CA ASN A 608 0.40 -11.55 11.79
C ASN A 608 1.24 -12.52 12.65
N SER A 609 0.81 -13.76 12.78
CA SER A 609 1.53 -14.81 13.50
C SER A 609 2.66 -15.45 12.66
N SER A 610 3.56 -14.62 12.12
CA SER A 610 4.61 -15.07 11.18
C SER A 610 5.46 -16.21 11.75
N GLN A 611 5.90 -16.11 13.01
CA GLN A 611 6.73 -17.15 13.65
C GLN A 611 6.00 -18.49 13.84
N ILE A 612 4.69 -18.45 14.09
CA ILE A 612 3.88 -19.68 14.16
C ILE A 612 3.76 -20.29 12.78
N ASN A 613 3.50 -19.46 11.77
CA ASN A 613 3.42 -19.89 10.37
C ASN A 613 4.75 -20.50 9.88
N ASP A 614 5.89 -19.91 10.28
CA ASP A 614 7.21 -20.47 9.95
C ASP A 614 7.40 -21.86 10.56
N ILE A 615 7.06 -22.04 11.86
CA ILE A 615 7.11 -23.34 12.54
C ILE A 615 6.22 -24.37 11.84
N ILE A 616 5.00 -23.97 11.47
CA ILE A 616 4.04 -24.85 10.79
C ILE A 616 4.58 -25.27 9.43
N ASN A 617 5.00 -24.31 8.59
CA ASN A 617 5.47 -24.56 7.24
C ASN A 617 6.72 -25.45 7.21
N GLU A 618 7.67 -25.22 8.14
CA GLU A 618 8.86 -26.04 8.27
C GLU A 618 8.52 -27.51 8.55
N GLU A 619 7.62 -27.77 9.51
CA GLU A 619 7.30 -29.15 9.90
C GLU A 619 6.35 -29.83 8.91
N VAL A 620 5.38 -29.13 8.36
CA VAL A 620 4.44 -29.70 7.37
C VAL A 620 5.15 -30.18 6.10
N ALA A 621 6.27 -29.56 5.74
CA ALA A 621 7.10 -29.99 4.63
C ALA A 621 7.57 -31.47 4.79
N TYR A 622 7.86 -31.93 6.02
CA TYR A 622 8.23 -33.35 6.27
C TYR A 622 7.06 -34.31 6.06
N TYR A 623 5.83 -33.86 6.28
CA TYR A 623 4.66 -34.68 5.96
C TYR A 623 4.43 -34.73 4.45
N PHE A 624 4.52 -33.60 3.77
CA PHE A 624 4.30 -33.53 2.33
C PHE A 624 5.40 -34.25 1.51
N SER A 625 6.63 -34.31 2.03
CA SER A 625 7.71 -35.13 1.44
C SER A 625 7.56 -36.63 1.74
N GLY A 626 6.65 -37.02 2.65
CA GLY A 626 6.45 -38.40 3.09
C GLY A 626 7.50 -38.92 4.10
N GLU A 627 8.31 -38.00 4.68
CA GLU A 627 9.33 -38.36 5.68
C GLU A 627 8.76 -38.64 7.06
N LYS A 628 7.65 -37.98 7.43
CA LYS A 628 6.96 -38.17 8.73
C LYS A 628 5.45 -38.39 8.53
N SER A 629 4.81 -39.02 9.49
CA SER A 629 3.34 -39.11 9.51
C SER A 629 2.69 -37.77 9.86
N ALA A 630 1.42 -37.58 9.49
CA ALA A 630 0.67 -36.37 9.87
C ALA A 630 0.59 -36.20 11.39
N GLN A 631 0.44 -37.31 12.13
CA GLN A 631 0.38 -37.33 13.60
C GLN A 631 1.71 -36.91 14.23
N ASP A 632 2.86 -37.36 13.68
CA ASP A 632 4.18 -37.00 14.21
C ASP A 632 4.48 -35.51 13.96
N VAL A 633 4.10 -35.00 12.78
CA VAL A 633 4.24 -33.58 12.44
C VAL A 633 3.34 -32.71 13.31
N ALA A 634 2.07 -33.06 13.45
CA ALA A 634 1.12 -32.37 14.31
C ALA A 634 1.61 -32.30 15.78
N ALA A 635 2.12 -33.38 16.32
CA ALA A 635 2.69 -33.42 17.68
C ALA A 635 3.96 -32.54 17.79
N THR A 636 4.78 -32.47 16.74
CA THR A 636 5.96 -31.61 16.73
C THR A 636 5.57 -30.13 16.69
N ILE A 637 4.62 -29.75 15.82
CA ILE A 637 4.07 -28.38 15.73
C ILE A 637 3.45 -28.00 17.08
N GLN A 638 2.60 -28.84 17.64
CA GLN A 638 1.97 -28.66 18.96
C GLN A 638 3.02 -28.29 20.00
N ASN A 639 4.10 -29.06 20.09
CA ASN A 639 5.15 -28.82 21.09
C ASN A 639 5.91 -27.52 20.84
N ARG A 640 6.35 -27.29 19.59
CA ARG A 640 7.12 -26.07 19.21
C ARG A 640 6.30 -24.80 19.41
N VAL A 641 5.05 -24.78 18.92
CA VAL A 641 4.17 -23.62 19.04
C VAL A 641 3.76 -23.39 20.50
N SER A 642 3.45 -24.46 21.28
CA SER A 642 3.14 -24.27 22.69
C SER A 642 4.30 -23.67 23.49
N ILE A 643 5.55 -24.05 23.19
CA ILE A 643 6.73 -23.44 23.83
C ILE A 643 6.78 -21.94 23.43
N TYR A 644 6.70 -21.62 22.14
CA TYR A 644 6.75 -20.25 21.65
C TYR A 644 5.65 -19.38 22.28
N VAL A 645 4.39 -19.83 22.25
CA VAL A 645 3.25 -19.07 22.81
C VAL A 645 3.44 -18.82 24.30
N ASN A 646 3.91 -19.82 25.07
CA ASN A 646 4.14 -19.64 26.51
C ASN A 646 5.36 -18.74 26.83
N GLU A 647 6.35 -18.65 25.95
CA GLU A 647 7.47 -17.71 26.09
C GLU A 647 7.06 -16.26 25.74
N GLN A 648 6.05 -16.08 24.90
CA GLN A 648 5.59 -14.76 24.47
C GLN A 648 4.49 -14.15 25.36
N ARG A 649 3.90 -14.90 26.28
CA ARG A 649 2.85 -14.44 27.23
C ARG A 649 3.36 -13.71 28.47
#